data_e19e06b47d107bfd0a3307ba72d18372
#
_entry.id   e19e06b47d107bfd0a3307ba72d18372
#
_cell.length_a   1.000
_cell.length_b   1.000
_cell.length_c   1.000
_cell.angle_alpha   90.00
_cell.angle_beta   90.00
_cell.angle_gamma   90.00
#
_symmetry.space_group_name_H-M   'P 1'
#
loop_
_entity.id
_entity.type
_entity.pdbx_description
1 polymer ?
#
loop_
_entity_poly.entity_id
_entity_poly.type
_entity_poly.pdbx_seq_one_letter_code
_entity_poly.pdbx_strand_id
1 'polypeptide(L)'
;MSTTAETFDFQAEARQLLDLMIHSVYSNKNIFLRELISNASDAIDRLRFEALKDPDLMQGEVEPRIFIESDADARTLSIDDNGIGMTREEVIDLIGTIAKSGTSEFLKKIRETKDAESPEFIGQFGVGFYSSFMVADRVTLVTRKAGEDKATRWESSGGGTYTLEETERDEAGTTITLHLKDTDEEDGLDDFTTEWKIREIVKRYSDFVAYPIQMNIERTEIERDDKGKPVEGAKEETVVTLETLNSMKAIWLRDKDEVTDEEINEFYKHISHDWNPPAETIRAKIEGTLEYRMLLFLPSVAPMDLFYREGHFGLQLYVKRVFIMDNCKELMPNYLRFIRGVVDSEDLSLNISRELLQQDRQIQRMRKGIVNKVLDQLKRTRKDEEKYLKFWKQFGIVLKEGIFEDTDNKDTVLDLTLCTSTNDPEALTSLKEYVDRMKPEQDVIYYITGESRAAVENSPHLEAFKDKGYEVLLFTDPVDDVWLQSTYEYDGKTLQSVSKGAVDLGTEDEKKQDEEQRKEHEETYGSLLERLQKELADEVKEVRLSSRLTSSAACRVGEAGDESQQGCLAGATGAREQDEFALVNTQRRIAKQCAARWRGDRQFLDDQGGGCRSFVCHLGSAGGGVLNAAPSVRAGA
;
A
#
# COMPACT_ATOMS: atom_id res chain seq x y z
N MET A 1 40.29 -29.17 37.95
CA MET A 1 41.40 -29.06 36.99
C MET A 1 41.29 -27.68 36.37
N SER A 2 42.39 -26.90 36.31
CA SER A 2 42.33 -25.56 35.71
C SER A 2 42.17 -25.73 34.19
N THR A 3 40.99 -25.48 33.67
CA THR A 3 40.75 -25.40 32.22
C THR A 3 41.49 -24.18 31.68
N THR A 4 42.43 -24.41 30.77
CA THR A 4 43.22 -23.33 30.16
C THR A 4 42.43 -22.80 28.99
N ALA A 5 42.05 -21.52 29.05
CA ALA A 5 41.41 -20.84 27.93
C ALA A 5 42.43 -20.65 26.79
N GLU A 6 42.03 -21.01 25.57
CA GLU A 6 42.84 -20.81 24.36
C GLU A 6 42.31 -19.58 23.59
N THR A 7 43.22 -18.76 23.05
CA THR A 7 42.86 -17.55 22.29
C THR A 7 43.13 -17.75 20.81
N PHE A 8 42.16 -17.36 19.99
CA PHE A 8 42.20 -17.44 18.54
C PHE A 8 41.93 -16.08 17.91
N ASP A 9 42.57 -15.81 16.77
CA ASP A 9 42.30 -14.62 15.96
C ASP A 9 41.24 -14.91 14.91
N PHE A 10 40.35 -13.94 14.65
CA PHE A 10 39.52 -13.96 13.43
C PHE A 10 40.42 -13.77 12.20
N GLN A 11 40.02 -14.34 11.06
CA GLN A 11 40.75 -14.11 9.81
C GLN A 11 40.70 -12.63 9.41
N ALA A 12 41.77 -12.10 8.80
CA ALA A 12 41.99 -10.66 8.61
C ALA A 12 40.86 -9.92 7.83
N GLU A 13 40.25 -10.59 6.86
CA GLU A 13 39.07 -10.06 6.10
C GLU A 13 37.80 -10.03 6.96
N ALA A 14 37.72 -10.92 7.94
CA ALA A 14 36.58 -11.04 8.84
C ALA A 14 36.42 -9.82 9.74
N ARG A 15 37.50 -9.17 10.14
CA ARG A 15 37.45 -7.98 11.00
C ARG A 15 36.80 -6.76 10.32
N GLN A 16 37.12 -6.52 9.05
CA GLN A 16 36.50 -5.45 8.27
C GLN A 16 35.03 -5.72 7.99
N LEU A 17 34.67 -6.99 7.72
CA LEU A 17 33.27 -7.39 7.56
C LEU A 17 32.49 -7.22 8.85
N LEU A 18 33.07 -7.61 10.00
CA LEU A 18 32.44 -7.44 11.31
C LEU A 18 32.16 -5.96 11.61
N ASP A 19 33.14 -5.08 11.38
CA ASP A 19 33.01 -3.64 11.58
C ASP A 19 31.93 -3.03 10.66
N LEU A 20 31.90 -3.46 9.40
CA LEU A 20 30.90 -3.06 8.42
C LEU A 20 29.48 -3.53 8.82
N MET A 21 29.36 -4.73 9.38
CA MET A 21 28.09 -5.29 9.86
C MET A 21 27.58 -4.59 11.10
N ILE A 22 28.46 -4.29 12.05
CA ILE A 22 28.12 -3.61 13.29
C ILE A 22 27.60 -2.17 13.01
N HIS A 23 28.20 -1.48 12.02
CA HIS A 23 27.97 -0.04 11.82
C HIS A 23 27.18 0.32 10.55
N SER A 24 26.96 -0.60 9.59
CA SER A 24 26.42 -0.22 8.27
C SER A 24 25.33 -1.12 7.70
N VAL A 25 25.18 -2.35 8.18
CA VAL A 25 24.28 -3.35 7.55
C VAL A 25 22.87 -3.27 8.08
N TYR A 26 22.68 -2.88 9.34
CA TYR A 26 21.37 -2.83 9.97
C TYR A 26 21.06 -1.41 10.44
N SER A 27 19.96 -0.87 9.95
CA SER A 27 19.45 0.45 10.34
C SER A 27 18.76 0.45 11.71
N ASN A 28 18.26 -0.71 12.17
CA ASN A 28 17.54 -0.88 13.43
C ASN A 28 18.24 -1.92 14.32
N LYS A 29 18.69 -1.50 15.50
CA LYS A 29 19.40 -2.36 16.44
C LYS A 29 18.55 -3.47 17.04
N ASN A 30 17.23 -3.30 17.15
CA ASN A 30 16.30 -4.33 17.67
C ASN A 30 16.36 -5.66 16.90
N ILE A 31 16.91 -5.64 15.68
CA ILE A 31 17.07 -6.81 14.82
C ILE A 31 17.96 -7.88 15.46
N PHE A 32 18.89 -7.52 16.37
CA PHE A 32 19.76 -8.50 17.02
C PHE A 32 18.96 -9.64 17.69
N LEU A 33 17.89 -9.30 18.40
CA LEU A 33 17.09 -10.30 19.10
C LEU A 33 16.30 -11.19 18.12
N ARG A 34 15.78 -10.62 17.03
CA ARG A 34 15.19 -11.40 15.93
C ARG A 34 16.16 -12.44 15.37
N GLU A 35 17.39 -12.04 15.10
CA GLU A 35 18.41 -12.94 14.52
C GLU A 35 18.78 -14.06 15.49
N LEU A 36 18.93 -13.76 16.79
CA LEU A 36 19.23 -14.77 17.79
C LEU A 36 18.07 -15.77 17.98
N ILE A 37 16.83 -15.28 18.04
CA ILE A 37 15.64 -16.13 18.09
C ILE A 37 15.52 -16.99 16.83
N SER A 38 15.82 -16.45 15.65
CA SER A 38 15.80 -17.21 14.39
C SER A 38 16.84 -18.33 14.39
N ASN A 39 18.05 -18.05 14.89
CA ASN A 39 19.10 -19.07 15.02
C ASN A 39 18.70 -20.16 16.03
N ALA A 40 18.07 -19.79 17.14
CA ALA A 40 17.55 -20.73 18.14
C ALA A 40 16.45 -21.63 17.53
N SER A 41 15.52 -21.04 16.78
CA SER A 41 14.50 -21.81 16.05
C SER A 41 15.11 -22.81 15.07
N ASP A 42 16.09 -22.39 14.26
CA ASP A 42 16.79 -23.28 13.33
C ASP A 42 17.53 -24.41 14.04
N ALA A 43 18.12 -24.13 15.20
CA ALA A 43 18.81 -25.15 16.01
C ALA A 43 17.83 -26.23 16.52
N ILE A 44 16.64 -25.82 16.92
CA ILE A 44 15.57 -26.75 17.35
C ILE A 44 15.04 -27.56 16.16
N ASP A 45 14.78 -26.92 15.00
CA ASP A 45 14.34 -27.61 13.80
C ASP A 45 15.36 -28.65 13.33
N ARG A 46 16.66 -28.31 13.42
CA ARG A 46 17.73 -29.23 13.09
C ARG A 46 17.78 -30.42 14.04
N LEU A 47 17.63 -30.21 15.36
CA LEU A 47 17.55 -31.30 16.33
C LEU A 47 16.41 -32.26 16.00
N ARG A 48 15.21 -31.70 15.76
CA ARG A 48 14.02 -32.50 15.41
C ARG A 48 14.22 -33.30 14.12
N PHE A 49 14.84 -32.71 13.12
CA PHE A 49 15.10 -33.39 11.85
C PHE A 49 16.15 -34.50 12.01
N GLU A 50 17.25 -34.26 12.74
CA GLU A 50 18.28 -35.29 13.00
C GLU A 50 17.72 -36.41 13.89
N ALA A 51 16.82 -36.08 14.83
CA ALA A 51 16.14 -37.06 15.69
C ALA A 51 15.18 -38.00 14.94
N LEU A 52 14.73 -37.64 13.74
CA LEU A 52 13.98 -38.59 12.89
C LEU A 52 14.81 -39.80 12.47
N LYS A 53 16.15 -39.63 12.43
CA LYS A 53 17.12 -40.70 12.07
C LYS A 53 17.71 -41.34 13.32
N ASP A 54 17.91 -40.59 14.37
CA ASP A 54 18.48 -40.99 15.63
C ASP A 54 17.65 -40.44 16.81
N PRO A 55 16.59 -41.17 17.24
CA PRO A 55 15.72 -40.73 18.33
C PRO A 55 16.43 -40.51 19.68
N ASP A 56 17.59 -41.12 19.90
CA ASP A 56 18.34 -40.99 21.15
C ASP A 56 18.93 -39.56 21.31
N LEU A 57 18.98 -38.76 20.25
CA LEU A 57 19.40 -37.36 20.31
C LEU A 57 18.40 -36.51 21.13
N MET A 58 17.14 -36.88 21.18
CA MET A 58 16.12 -36.23 22.02
C MET A 58 16.14 -36.92 23.40
N GLN A 59 17.01 -36.45 24.30
CA GLN A 59 17.11 -36.96 25.67
C GLN A 59 15.88 -36.62 26.49
N GLY A 60 14.87 -37.51 26.53
CA GLY A 60 13.62 -37.34 27.29
C GLY A 60 12.52 -36.55 26.54
N GLU A 61 11.40 -36.33 27.22
CA GLU A 61 10.29 -35.49 26.74
C GLU A 61 10.57 -34.01 27.04
N VAL A 62 11.65 -33.45 26.51
CA VAL A 62 11.92 -32.02 26.67
C VAL A 62 11.18 -31.24 25.57
N GLU A 63 10.23 -30.40 25.99
CA GLU A 63 9.51 -29.55 25.04
C GLU A 63 10.45 -28.52 24.42
N PRO A 64 10.42 -28.37 23.08
CA PRO A 64 11.22 -27.35 22.40
C PRO A 64 10.86 -25.94 22.88
N ARG A 65 11.86 -25.15 23.28
CA ARG A 65 11.64 -23.79 23.78
C ARG A 65 12.83 -22.88 23.47
N ILE A 66 12.54 -21.61 23.46
CA ILE A 66 13.52 -20.51 23.48
C ILE A 66 13.25 -19.75 24.78
N PHE A 67 14.26 -19.62 25.64
CA PHE A 67 14.11 -18.96 26.91
C PHE A 67 14.94 -17.67 26.94
N ILE A 68 14.34 -16.56 27.35
CA ILE A 68 15.00 -15.27 27.47
C ILE A 68 15.08 -14.90 28.95
N GLU A 69 16.26 -14.48 29.37
CA GLU A 69 16.51 -14.01 30.72
C GLU A 69 17.27 -12.67 30.66
N SER A 70 16.84 -11.71 31.46
CA SER A 70 17.52 -10.41 31.58
C SER A 70 17.87 -10.12 33.02
N ASP A 71 19.02 -9.50 33.22
CA ASP A 71 19.48 -9.01 34.52
C ASP A 71 19.85 -7.53 34.34
N ALA A 72 19.07 -6.65 34.97
CA ALA A 72 19.24 -5.21 34.90
C ALA A 72 20.49 -4.73 35.69
N ASP A 73 20.81 -5.41 36.80
CA ASP A 73 21.96 -5.05 37.64
C ASP A 73 23.29 -5.44 36.99
N ALA A 74 23.33 -6.63 36.39
CA ALA A 74 24.49 -7.11 35.64
C ALA A 74 24.53 -6.58 34.18
N ARG A 75 23.47 -5.91 33.73
CA ARG A 75 23.24 -5.48 32.33
C ARG A 75 23.49 -6.61 31.34
N THR A 76 22.84 -7.74 31.58
CA THR A 76 22.94 -8.91 30.69
C THR A 76 21.58 -9.30 30.14
N LEU A 77 21.60 -9.83 28.91
CA LEU A 77 20.47 -10.47 28.25
C LEU A 77 20.94 -11.82 27.73
N SER A 78 20.29 -12.89 28.16
CA SER A 78 20.59 -14.26 27.74
C SER A 78 19.46 -14.83 26.90
N ILE A 79 19.81 -15.52 25.83
CA ILE A 79 18.90 -16.28 24.98
C ILE A 79 19.37 -17.73 24.99
N ASP A 80 18.51 -18.62 25.46
CA ASP A 80 18.76 -20.06 25.63
C ASP A 80 17.84 -20.86 24.73
N ASP A 81 18.40 -21.80 23.96
CA ASP A 81 17.66 -22.80 23.20
C ASP A 81 18.02 -24.21 23.64
N ASN A 82 17.09 -25.13 23.52
CA ASN A 82 17.32 -26.56 23.69
C ASN A 82 17.37 -27.29 22.32
N GLY A 83 18.03 -26.67 21.35
CA GLY A 83 18.26 -27.21 20.02
C GLY A 83 19.42 -28.17 19.93
N ILE A 84 19.94 -28.40 18.71
CA ILE A 84 21.00 -29.38 18.42
C ILE A 84 22.32 -29.08 19.12
N GLY A 85 22.61 -27.80 19.44
CA GLY A 85 23.91 -27.35 19.92
C GLY A 85 25.04 -27.50 18.91
N MET A 86 26.30 -27.28 19.38
CA MET A 86 27.51 -27.32 18.53
C MET A 86 28.64 -28.01 19.25
N THR A 87 29.46 -28.77 18.49
CA THR A 87 30.76 -29.26 18.95
C THR A 87 31.78 -28.12 18.99
N ARG A 88 32.94 -28.36 19.64
CA ARG A 88 34.04 -27.39 19.67
C ARG A 88 34.52 -27.01 18.26
N GLU A 89 34.63 -27.99 17.38
CA GLU A 89 35.03 -27.81 15.98
C GLU A 89 33.99 -27.01 15.20
N GLU A 90 32.70 -27.29 15.41
CA GLU A 90 31.59 -26.51 14.80
C GLU A 90 31.59 -25.05 15.29
N VAL A 91 31.91 -24.79 16.57
CA VAL A 91 32.02 -23.42 17.08
C VAL A 91 33.16 -22.66 16.37
N ILE A 92 34.33 -23.28 16.23
CA ILE A 92 35.49 -22.69 15.52
C ILE A 92 35.10 -22.39 14.06
N ASP A 93 34.43 -23.32 13.41
CA ASP A 93 34.12 -23.27 11.99
C ASP A 93 32.96 -22.32 11.67
N LEU A 94 31.91 -22.31 12.48
CA LEU A 94 30.69 -21.56 12.24
C LEU A 94 30.65 -20.18 12.91
N ILE A 95 31.21 -20.09 14.13
CA ILE A 95 31.23 -18.85 14.91
C ILE A 95 32.56 -18.12 14.76
N GLY A 96 33.66 -18.85 14.56
CA GLY A 96 34.98 -18.28 14.29
C GLY A 96 35.19 -17.80 12.85
N THR A 97 34.28 -18.13 11.94
CA THR A 97 34.37 -17.75 10.51
C THR A 97 33.12 -16.95 10.11
N ILE A 98 33.29 -15.66 9.84
CA ILE A 98 32.19 -14.77 9.45
C ILE A 98 31.62 -15.18 8.08
N ALA A 99 30.30 -15.04 7.92
CA ALA A 99 29.55 -15.41 6.72
C ALA A 99 29.55 -16.93 6.41
N LYS A 100 29.80 -17.78 7.39
CA LYS A 100 29.63 -19.24 7.27
C LYS A 100 28.37 -19.67 8.03
N SER A 101 27.42 -20.31 7.34
CA SER A 101 26.16 -20.75 7.92
C SER A 101 26.09 -22.25 8.00
N GLY A 102 25.98 -22.80 9.23
CA GLY A 102 25.77 -24.23 9.47
C GLY A 102 24.44 -24.71 8.85
N THR A 103 23.42 -23.87 8.81
CA THR A 103 22.14 -24.11 8.15
C THR A 103 22.31 -24.28 6.64
N SER A 104 23.10 -23.42 6.00
CA SER A 104 23.36 -23.51 4.55
C SER A 104 24.14 -24.78 4.18
N GLU A 105 25.11 -25.19 4.99
CA GLU A 105 25.85 -26.44 4.78
C GLU A 105 24.97 -27.67 4.97
N PHE A 106 24.11 -27.65 5.98
CA PHE A 106 23.17 -28.72 6.26
C PHE A 106 22.15 -28.88 5.12
N LEU A 107 21.58 -27.78 4.61
CA LEU A 107 20.70 -27.81 3.44
C LEU A 107 21.36 -28.37 2.19
N LYS A 108 22.64 -28.08 1.96
CA LYS A 108 23.40 -28.67 0.85
C LYS A 108 23.50 -30.19 0.98
N LYS A 109 23.81 -30.70 2.18
CA LYS A 109 23.89 -32.15 2.47
C LYS A 109 22.54 -32.85 2.25
N ILE A 110 21.41 -32.22 2.65
CA ILE A 110 20.08 -32.80 2.43
C ILE A 110 19.72 -32.85 0.94
N ARG A 111 19.98 -31.77 0.19
CA ARG A 111 19.72 -31.74 -1.27
C ARG A 111 20.50 -32.78 -2.06
N GLU A 112 21.68 -33.17 -1.58
CA GLU A 112 22.50 -34.23 -2.17
C GLU A 112 21.92 -35.64 -1.93
N THR A 113 21.15 -35.82 -0.84
CA THR A 113 20.59 -37.14 -0.45
C THR A 113 19.21 -37.48 -1.05
N LYS A 114 18.57 -36.58 -1.79
CA LYS A 114 17.34 -36.78 -2.60
C LYS A 114 16.06 -37.30 -1.91
N ASP A 115 16.03 -37.61 -0.62
CA ASP A 115 14.98 -38.45 -0.03
C ASP A 115 14.19 -37.81 1.15
N ALA A 116 14.28 -36.52 1.42
CA ALA A 116 13.52 -35.93 2.53
C ALA A 116 12.98 -34.56 2.21
N GLU A 117 11.77 -34.28 2.70
CA GLU A 117 11.27 -32.91 2.82
C GLU A 117 12.30 -32.08 3.60
N SER A 118 12.82 -31.04 2.96
CA SER A 118 13.85 -30.19 3.57
C SER A 118 13.20 -29.34 4.66
N PRO A 119 13.73 -29.31 5.88
CA PRO A 119 13.22 -28.42 6.91
C PRO A 119 13.36 -26.94 6.48
N GLU A 120 12.44 -26.13 6.92
CA GLU A 120 12.35 -24.71 6.61
C GLU A 120 13.24 -23.89 7.54
N PHE A 121 14.54 -23.81 7.25
CA PHE A 121 15.47 -23.00 8.04
C PHE A 121 15.41 -21.50 7.68
N ILE A 122 15.55 -20.66 8.69
CA ILE A 122 15.44 -19.19 8.62
C ILE A 122 16.80 -18.55 8.31
N GLY A 123 17.87 -18.97 9.00
CA GLY A 123 19.21 -18.38 8.95
C GLY A 123 20.09 -19.00 7.86
N GLN A 124 20.33 -18.28 6.76
CA GLN A 124 21.12 -18.80 5.62
C GLN A 124 22.50 -18.14 5.45
N PHE A 125 22.75 -16.98 6.08
CA PHE A 125 23.91 -16.14 5.77
C PHE A 125 25.08 -16.26 6.75
N GLY A 126 24.88 -16.83 7.96
CA GLY A 126 25.92 -16.95 8.97
C GLY A 126 26.42 -15.62 9.53
N VAL A 127 25.61 -14.59 9.48
CA VAL A 127 25.95 -13.23 9.88
C VAL A 127 25.08 -12.69 11.00
N GLY A 128 23.88 -13.26 11.19
CA GLY A 128 22.89 -12.79 12.16
C GLY A 128 23.41 -12.77 13.61
N PHE A 129 24.21 -13.76 13.99
CA PHE A 129 24.83 -13.85 15.31
C PHE A 129 25.66 -12.59 15.67
N TYR A 130 26.38 -12.03 14.68
CA TYR A 130 27.25 -10.88 14.91
C TYR A 130 26.50 -9.57 15.12
N SER A 131 25.20 -9.51 14.83
CA SER A 131 24.36 -8.37 15.18
C SER A 131 24.31 -8.12 16.69
N SER A 132 24.65 -9.12 17.50
CA SER A 132 24.81 -9.02 18.95
C SER A 132 25.79 -7.93 19.38
N PHE A 133 26.88 -7.71 18.61
CA PHE A 133 27.88 -6.68 18.92
C PHE A 133 27.40 -5.24 18.64
N MET A 134 26.25 -5.06 18.00
CA MET A 134 25.62 -3.73 17.91
C MET A 134 25.17 -3.24 19.28
N VAL A 135 24.73 -4.16 20.15
CA VAL A 135 24.12 -3.85 21.44
C VAL A 135 24.95 -4.32 22.65
N ALA A 136 25.99 -5.13 22.43
CA ALA A 136 26.81 -5.71 23.49
C ALA A 136 28.30 -5.39 23.31
N ASP A 137 28.99 -5.12 24.42
CA ASP A 137 30.45 -4.97 24.47
C ASP A 137 31.16 -6.32 24.52
N ARG A 138 30.47 -7.35 25.00
CA ARG A 138 30.98 -8.71 25.09
C ARG A 138 29.85 -9.70 24.90
N VAL A 139 30.12 -10.77 24.16
CA VAL A 139 29.20 -11.87 23.92
C VAL A 139 29.83 -13.17 24.40
N THR A 140 29.12 -13.91 25.24
CA THR A 140 29.48 -15.24 25.71
C THR A 140 28.51 -16.25 25.11
N LEU A 141 29.00 -17.33 24.52
CA LEU A 141 28.22 -18.44 24.01
C LEU A 141 28.62 -19.72 24.71
N VAL A 142 27.67 -20.46 25.28
CA VAL A 142 27.88 -21.77 25.88
C VAL A 142 27.01 -22.78 25.12
N THR A 143 27.62 -23.82 24.55
CA THR A 143 26.89 -24.78 23.72
C THR A 143 27.35 -26.21 24.00
N ARG A 144 26.37 -27.14 23.98
CA ARG A 144 26.61 -28.59 24.05
C ARG A 144 25.85 -29.29 22.94
N LYS A 145 26.58 -30.03 22.12
CA LYS A 145 25.96 -30.80 21.02
C LYS A 145 25.11 -31.94 21.58
N ALA A 146 23.94 -32.18 20.99
CA ALA A 146 23.14 -33.36 21.32
C ALA A 146 23.93 -34.65 21.08
N GLY A 147 23.91 -35.55 22.07
CA GLY A 147 24.71 -36.78 22.06
C GLY A 147 26.14 -36.64 22.57
N GLU A 148 26.60 -35.43 22.95
CA GLU A 148 27.91 -35.22 23.56
C GLU A 148 27.81 -34.83 25.03
N ASP A 149 28.85 -35.20 25.82
CA ASP A 149 28.89 -34.95 27.27
C ASP A 149 29.56 -33.60 27.61
N LYS A 150 30.35 -33.04 26.69
CA LYS A 150 31.12 -31.82 26.91
C LYS A 150 30.49 -30.60 26.24
N ALA A 151 30.55 -29.50 26.95
CA ALA A 151 30.15 -28.19 26.44
C ALA A 151 31.37 -27.32 26.11
N THR A 152 31.17 -26.40 25.18
CA THR A 152 32.17 -25.41 24.80
C THR A 152 31.68 -24.01 25.15
N ARG A 153 32.52 -23.23 25.81
CA ARG A 153 32.33 -21.82 26.03
C ARG A 153 33.17 -21.01 25.05
N TRP A 154 32.55 -20.15 24.31
CA TRP A 154 33.16 -19.16 23.43
C TRP A 154 32.89 -17.76 23.99
N GLU A 155 33.86 -16.86 23.94
CA GLU A 155 33.69 -15.49 24.37
C GLU A 155 34.48 -14.51 23.48
N SER A 156 33.88 -13.39 23.11
CA SER A 156 34.53 -12.32 22.36
C SER A 156 33.98 -10.94 22.72
N SER A 157 34.79 -9.92 22.57
CA SER A 157 34.41 -8.51 22.63
C SER A 157 34.23 -7.86 21.25
N GLY A 158 34.23 -8.65 20.16
CA GLY A 158 34.16 -8.11 18.81
C GLY A 158 35.45 -7.49 18.27
N GLY A 159 36.52 -7.48 19.06
CA GLY A 159 37.80 -6.83 18.73
C GLY A 159 38.69 -7.61 17.78
N GLY A 160 38.23 -8.72 17.20
CA GLY A 160 39.01 -9.54 16.24
C GLY A 160 39.63 -10.78 16.86
N THR A 161 39.39 -11.08 18.12
CA THR A 161 39.83 -12.29 18.83
C THR A 161 38.67 -12.90 19.62
N TYR A 162 38.76 -14.21 19.85
CA TYR A 162 37.84 -14.92 20.74
C TYR A 162 38.60 -15.97 21.56
N THR A 163 38.00 -16.34 22.67
CA THR A 163 38.55 -17.41 23.54
C THR A 163 37.61 -18.61 23.52
N LEU A 164 38.19 -19.80 23.64
CA LEU A 164 37.48 -21.06 23.77
C LEU A 164 37.99 -21.83 25.00
N GLU A 165 37.01 -22.32 25.76
CA GLU A 165 37.29 -23.19 26.90
C GLU A 165 36.28 -24.34 26.98
N GLU A 166 36.67 -25.47 27.54
CA GLU A 166 35.78 -26.57 27.85
C GLU A 166 34.96 -26.22 29.11
N THR A 167 33.67 -26.46 29.09
CA THR A 167 32.78 -26.18 30.22
C THR A 167 31.72 -27.28 30.35
N GLU A 168 30.83 -27.16 31.32
CA GLU A 168 29.71 -28.07 31.54
C GLU A 168 28.39 -27.37 31.20
N ARG A 169 27.44 -28.13 30.68
CA ARG A 169 26.06 -27.73 30.44
C ARG A 169 25.16 -28.98 30.56
N ASP A 170 24.08 -28.88 31.32
CA ASP A 170 23.25 -30.04 31.66
C ASP A 170 22.43 -30.54 30.46
N GLU A 171 21.93 -29.66 29.62
CA GLU A 171 21.08 -29.98 28.46
C GLU A 171 21.81 -29.67 27.14
N ALA A 172 21.45 -30.37 26.07
CA ALA A 172 21.88 -29.99 24.72
C ALA A 172 21.29 -28.61 24.34
N GLY A 173 21.96 -27.89 23.44
CA GLY A 173 21.50 -26.58 22.99
C GLY A 173 22.55 -25.50 23.15
N THR A 174 22.09 -24.23 23.07
CA THR A 174 23.00 -23.07 23.10
C THR A 174 22.44 -21.96 23.96
N THR A 175 23.26 -21.38 24.84
CA THR A 175 22.96 -20.14 25.57
C THR A 175 23.88 -19.04 25.06
N ILE A 176 23.30 -17.91 24.65
CA ILE A 176 24.04 -16.71 24.25
C ILE A 176 23.76 -15.62 25.26
N THR A 177 24.78 -15.15 25.95
CA THR A 177 24.69 -14.06 26.93
C THR A 177 25.36 -12.80 26.38
N LEU A 178 24.60 -11.73 26.28
CA LEU A 178 25.02 -10.41 25.84
C LEU A 178 25.31 -9.55 27.07
N HIS A 179 26.52 -9.02 27.20
CA HIS A 179 26.86 -7.97 28.15
C HIS A 179 26.58 -6.63 27.45
N LEU A 180 25.46 -6.03 27.80
CA LEU A 180 24.87 -4.90 27.06
C LEU A 180 25.68 -3.62 27.27
N LYS A 181 25.79 -2.84 26.20
CA LYS A 181 26.29 -1.46 26.22
C LYS A 181 25.39 -0.57 27.06
N ASP A 182 25.90 0.58 27.49
CA ASP A 182 25.10 1.59 28.12
C ASP A 182 24.01 2.09 27.16
N THR A 183 22.89 2.53 27.71
CA THR A 183 21.78 3.10 26.93
C THR A 183 22.22 4.40 26.26
N ASP A 184 21.88 4.58 24.98
CA ASP A 184 22.15 5.77 24.19
C ASP A 184 20.99 5.99 23.21
N GLU A 185 20.10 6.93 23.51
CA GLU A 185 18.93 7.23 22.68
C GLU A 185 19.32 7.81 21.31
N GLU A 186 20.43 8.57 21.22
CA GLU A 186 20.90 9.15 19.96
C GLU A 186 21.42 8.09 19.01
N ASP A 187 22.03 7.02 19.55
CA ASP A 187 22.54 5.87 18.79
C ASP A 187 21.52 4.71 18.72
N GLY A 188 20.31 4.88 19.25
CA GLY A 188 19.24 3.87 19.26
C GLY A 188 19.57 2.63 20.11
N LEU A 189 20.31 2.83 21.20
CA LEU A 189 20.59 1.82 22.24
C LEU A 189 19.55 1.94 23.34
N ASP A 190 18.47 1.22 23.20
CA ASP A 190 17.41 1.11 24.19
C ASP A 190 17.89 0.29 25.41
N ASP A 191 17.10 0.33 26.49
CA ASP A 191 17.31 -0.59 27.61
C ASP A 191 16.74 -1.98 27.34
N PHE A 192 17.57 -2.86 26.79
CA PHE A 192 17.22 -4.24 26.45
C PHE A 192 17.15 -5.16 27.68
N THR A 193 17.31 -4.67 28.89
CA THR A 193 17.09 -5.45 30.12
C THR A 193 15.63 -5.42 30.57
N THR A 194 14.83 -4.48 30.04
CA THR A 194 13.44 -4.32 30.44
C THR A 194 12.51 -5.31 29.77
N GLU A 195 11.60 -5.94 30.56
CA GLU A 195 10.57 -6.85 30.07
C GLU A 195 9.78 -6.23 28.90
N TRP A 196 9.37 -4.98 29.07
CA TRP A 196 8.55 -4.28 28.07
C TRP A 196 9.25 -4.22 26.71
N LYS A 197 10.54 -3.87 26.69
CA LYS A 197 11.32 -3.75 25.45
C LYS A 197 11.53 -5.10 24.77
N ILE A 198 11.84 -6.13 25.57
CA ILE A 198 11.98 -7.50 25.07
C ILE A 198 10.66 -7.97 24.46
N ARG A 199 9.56 -7.77 25.15
CA ARG A 199 8.20 -8.14 24.70
C ARG A 199 7.82 -7.39 23.41
N GLU A 200 8.10 -6.09 23.33
CA GLU A 200 7.89 -5.29 22.12
C GLU A 200 8.62 -5.89 20.92
N ILE A 201 9.91 -6.21 21.08
CA ILE A 201 10.74 -6.78 20.01
C ILE A 201 10.24 -8.17 19.60
N VAL A 202 9.96 -9.06 20.56
CA VAL A 202 9.45 -10.40 20.28
C VAL A 202 8.12 -10.34 19.54
N LYS A 203 7.19 -9.51 20.01
CA LYS A 203 5.87 -9.32 19.38
C LYS A 203 5.99 -8.78 17.96
N ARG A 204 6.90 -7.87 17.73
CA ARG A 204 7.07 -7.24 16.41
C ARG A 204 7.75 -8.17 15.40
N TYR A 205 8.83 -8.86 15.80
CA TYR A 205 9.72 -9.54 14.85
C TYR A 205 9.62 -11.05 14.88
N SER A 206 9.14 -11.65 15.97
CA SER A 206 9.22 -13.10 16.23
C SER A 206 7.90 -13.69 16.75
N ASP A 207 6.79 -12.96 16.67
CA ASP A 207 5.49 -13.39 17.24
C ASP A 207 5.00 -14.74 16.66
N PHE A 208 5.36 -15.05 15.42
CA PHE A 208 4.91 -16.24 14.71
C PHE A 208 5.97 -17.35 14.58
N VAL A 209 7.10 -17.22 15.27
CA VAL A 209 8.08 -18.31 15.40
C VAL A 209 7.41 -19.54 15.98
N ALA A 210 7.72 -20.72 15.45
CA ALA A 210 7.00 -21.96 15.73
C ALA A 210 7.15 -22.48 17.16
N TYR A 211 8.14 -21.99 17.88
CA TYR A 211 8.48 -22.42 19.23
C TYR A 211 8.11 -21.37 20.27
N PRO A 212 7.72 -21.78 21.51
CA PRO A 212 7.43 -20.83 22.56
C PRO A 212 8.70 -20.07 22.96
N ILE A 213 8.59 -18.74 22.93
CA ILE A 213 9.60 -17.82 23.45
C ILE A 213 9.15 -17.45 24.85
N GLN A 214 9.86 -17.91 25.85
CA GLN A 214 9.48 -17.83 27.26
C GLN A 214 10.40 -16.90 28.03
N MET A 215 9.84 -16.25 29.04
CA MET A 215 10.57 -15.39 29.96
C MET A 215 9.95 -15.46 31.35
N ASN A 216 10.79 -15.43 32.39
CA ASN A 216 10.32 -15.26 33.76
C ASN A 216 9.97 -13.79 34.01
N ILE A 217 8.74 -13.54 34.42
CA ILE A 217 8.23 -12.21 34.68
C ILE A 217 8.00 -12.06 36.18
N GLU A 218 8.59 -11.05 36.76
CA GLU A 218 8.37 -10.68 38.16
C GLU A 218 7.15 -9.77 38.28
N ARG A 219 6.16 -10.19 39.05
CA ARG A 219 4.98 -9.38 39.35
C ARG A 219 4.85 -9.17 40.84
N THR A 220 4.63 -7.93 41.22
CA THR A 220 4.26 -7.60 42.60
C THR A 220 2.76 -7.80 42.76
N GLU A 221 2.38 -8.83 43.45
CA GLU A 221 0.98 -9.09 43.82
C GLU A 221 0.71 -8.53 45.21
N ILE A 222 -0.42 -7.82 45.33
CA ILE A 222 -0.95 -7.32 46.60
C ILE A 222 -2.24 -8.10 46.87
N GLU A 223 -2.35 -8.66 48.06
CA GLU A 223 -3.58 -9.38 48.48
C GLU A 223 -4.80 -8.46 48.34
N ARG A 224 -5.82 -8.95 47.64
CA ARG A 224 -7.06 -8.21 47.36
C ARG A 224 -8.24 -8.86 48.03
N ASP A 225 -9.20 -8.03 48.51
CA ASP A 225 -10.45 -8.51 49.05
C ASP A 225 -11.39 -9.07 47.94
N ASP A 226 -12.51 -9.72 48.36
CA ASP A 226 -13.54 -10.27 47.45
C ASP A 226 -14.11 -9.22 46.46
N LYS A 227 -13.82 -7.94 46.65
CA LYS A 227 -14.23 -6.81 45.77
C LYS A 227 -13.10 -6.29 44.91
N GLY A 228 -11.93 -6.96 44.90
CA GLY A 228 -10.78 -6.58 44.09
C GLY A 228 -9.99 -5.38 44.62
N LYS A 229 -10.24 -4.89 45.85
CA LYS A 229 -9.48 -3.80 46.46
C LYS A 229 -8.30 -4.35 47.27
N PRO A 230 -7.14 -3.66 47.26
CA PRO A 230 -6.02 -4.04 48.12
C PRO A 230 -6.45 -4.12 49.60
N VAL A 231 -6.07 -5.19 50.30
CA VAL A 231 -6.28 -5.31 51.73
C VAL A 231 -5.35 -4.34 52.46
N GLU A 232 -5.88 -3.55 53.38
CA GLU A 232 -5.12 -2.55 54.12
C GLU A 232 -4.06 -3.24 54.99
N GLY A 233 -2.77 -3.00 54.69
CA GLY A 233 -1.63 -3.63 55.39
C GLY A 233 -1.16 -4.96 54.73
N ALA A 234 -1.70 -5.36 53.60
CA ALA A 234 -1.19 -6.49 52.82
C ALA A 234 0.29 -6.28 52.43
N LYS A 235 1.07 -7.35 52.55
CA LYS A 235 2.46 -7.33 52.08
C LYS A 235 2.49 -7.48 50.56
N GLU A 236 3.33 -6.72 49.94
CA GLU A 236 3.67 -6.94 48.55
C GLU A 236 4.51 -8.23 48.45
N GLU A 237 4.05 -9.17 47.64
CA GLU A 237 4.74 -10.43 47.39
C GLU A 237 5.18 -10.46 45.92
N THR A 238 6.46 -10.65 45.69
CA THR A 238 6.98 -10.78 44.30
C THR A 238 6.79 -12.20 43.86
N VAL A 239 5.93 -12.41 42.87
CA VAL A 239 5.69 -13.71 42.25
C VAL A 239 6.38 -13.76 40.91
N VAL A 240 7.21 -14.79 40.68
CA VAL A 240 7.85 -15.04 39.39
C VAL A 240 6.96 -16.00 38.59
N THR A 241 6.52 -15.57 37.42
CA THR A 241 5.66 -16.36 36.53
C THR A 241 6.35 -16.56 35.19
N LEU A 242 6.38 -17.81 34.72
CA LEU A 242 6.86 -18.12 33.37
C LEU A 242 5.80 -17.73 32.34
N GLU A 243 6.09 -16.79 31.48
CA GLU A 243 5.19 -16.35 30.42
C GLU A 243 5.74 -16.66 29.03
N THR A 244 4.84 -17.04 28.11
CA THR A 244 5.17 -17.15 26.67
C THR A 244 4.90 -15.82 26.00
N LEU A 245 5.94 -15.23 25.40
CA LEU A 245 5.89 -13.88 24.83
C LEU A 245 5.28 -13.84 23.42
N ASN A 246 5.44 -14.92 22.64
CA ASN A 246 4.95 -14.99 21.25
C ASN A 246 3.63 -15.75 21.16
N SER A 247 2.89 -15.53 20.08
CA SER A 247 1.60 -16.21 19.83
C SER A 247 1.76 -17.55 19.11
N MET A 248 2.83 -17.77 18.37
CA MET A 248 3.08 -18.95 17.51
C MET A 248 2.01 -19.20 16.44
N LYS A 249 0.97 -18.37 16.38
CA LYS A 249 -0.23 -18.58 15.55
C LYS A 249 -0.17 -17.77 14.27
N ALA A 250 0.63 -18.23 13.30
CA ALA A 250 0.60 -17.68 11.95
C ALA A 250 -0.70 -18.11 11.25
N ILE A 251 -1.77 -17.34 11.42
CA ILE A 251 -3.12 -17.70 10.96
C ILE A 251 -3.22 -17.88 9.44
N TRP A 252 -2.33 -17.27 8.67
CA TRP A 252 -2.26 -17.45 7.21
C TRP A 252 -1.70 -18.81 6.78
N LEU A 253 -1.11 -19.57 7.72
CA LEU A 253 -0.59 -20.93 7.49
C LEU A 253 -1.61 -22.01 7.81
N ARG A 254 -2.56 -21.74 8.72
CA ARG A 254 -3.59 -22.69 9.15
C ARG A 254 -4.61 -22.89 8.05
N ASP A 255 -5.27 -24.03 8.01
CA ASP A 255 -6.35 -24.27 7.07
C ASP A 255 -7.55 -23.34 7.32
N LYS A 256 -8.30 -23.03 6.25
CA LYS A 256 -9.41 -22.08 6.33
C LYS A 256 -10.45 -22.49 7.37
N ASP A 257 -10.69 -23.78 7.50
CA ASP A 257 -11.72 -24.35 8.39
C ASP A 257 -11.28 -24.37 9.88
N GLU A 258 -9.99 -24.13 10.14
CA GLU A 258 -9.42 -24.07 11.48
C GLU A 258 -9.33 -22.64 12.05
N VAL A 259 -9.61 -21.63 11.22
CA VAL A 259 -9.49 -20.22 11.60
C VAL A 259 -10.88 -19.60 11.63
N THR A 260 -11.27 -19.04 12.77
CA THR A 260 -12.56 -18.37 12.91
C THR A 260 -12.54 -16.95 12.36
N ASP A 261 -13.72 -16.41 12.05
CA ASP A 261 -13.85 -15.02 11.59
C ASP A 261 -13.43 -14.03 12.69
N GLU A 262 -13.62 -14.39 13.96
CA GLU A 262 -13.16 -13.60 15.10
C GLU A 262 -11.63 -13.51 15.14
N GLU A 263 -10.91 -14.64 14.98
CA GLU A 263 -9.44 -14.66 14.92
C GLU A 263 -8.93 -13.81 13.73
N ILE A 264 -9.60 -13.89 12.58
CA ILE A 264 -9.27 -13.08 11.39
C ILE A 264 -9.45 -11.59 11.68
N ASN A 265 -10.56 -11.21 12.30
CA ASN A 265 -10.87 -9.83 12.64
C ASN A 265 -9.90 -9.26 13.70
N GLU A 266 -9.55 -10.05 14.71
CA GLU A 266 -8.55 -9.65 15.71
C GLU A 266 -7.17 -9.46 15.07
N PHE A 267 -6.77 -10.37 14.20
CA PHE A 267 -5.53 -10.25 13.47
C PHE A 267 -5.51 -9.01 12.56
N TYR A 268 -6.60 -8.75 11.82
CA TYR A 268 -6.74 -7.55 11.02
C TYR A 268 -6.59 -6.27 11.85
N LYS A 269 -7.27 -6.18 13.00
CA LYS A 269 -7.14 -5.05 13.93
C LYS A 269 -5.71 -4.84 14.41
N HIS A 270 -5.01 -5.95 14.67
CA HIS A 270 -3.64 -5.93 15.15
C HIS A 270 -2.69 -5.33 14.10
N ILE A 271 -2.79 -5.76 12.82
CA ILE A 271 -1.86 -5.32 11.77
C ILE A 271 -2.23 -4.00 11.11
N SER A 272 -3.53 -3.65 11.09
CA SER A 272 -4.01 -2.43 10.40
C SER A 272 -4.25 -1.26 11.34
N HIS A 273 -4.35 -1.52 12.65
CA HIS A 273 -4.82 -0.57 13.67
C HIS A 273 -6.22 0.02 13.36
N ASP A 274 -7.01 -0.69 12.56
CA ASP A 274 -8.39 -0.36 12.23
C ASP A 274 -9.34 -1.20 13.11
N TRP A 275 -10.22 -0.54 13.85
CA TRP A 275 -11.17 -1.21 14.75
C TRP A 275 -12.41 -1.76 14.03
N ASN A 276 -12.64 -1.36 12.78
CA ASN A 276 -13.73 -1.91 11.99
C ASN A 276 -13.32 -3.27 11.41
N PRO A 277 -14.25 -4.19 11.20
CA PRO A 277 -13.95 -5.43 10.49
C PRO A 277 -13.63 -5.13 9.01
N PRO A 278 -12.79 -5.94 8.36
CA PRO A 278 -12.52 -5.79 6.94
C PRO A 278 -13.79 -6.06 6.11
N ALA A 279 -13.93 -5.38 4.97
CA ALA A 279 -15.03 -5.64 4.04
C ALA A 279 -14.87 -6.99 3.34
N GLU A 280 -13.64 -7.38 3.01
CA GLU A 280 -13.32 -8.65 2.36
C GLU A 280 -11.95 -9.15 2.85
N THR A 281 -11.82 -10.48 2.88
CA THR A 281 -10.57 -11.18 3.20
C THR A 281 -10.13 -12.03 2.02
N ILE A 282 -8.90 -11.84 1.56
CA ILE A 282 -8.30 -12.59 0.46
C ILE A 282 -7.22 -13.50 1.04
N ARG A 283 -7.44 -14.80 0.93
CA ARG A 283 -6.48 -15.81 1.36
C ARG A 283 -6.05 -16.66 0.18
N ALA A 284 -4.75 -16.81 -0.02
CA ALA A 284 -4.24 -17.68 -1.06
C ALA A 284 -2.88 -18.28 -0.68
N LYS A 285 -2.66 -19.51 -1.15
CA LYS A 285 -1.38 -20.19 -1.22
C LYS A 285 -0.99 -20.25 -2.69
N ILE A 286 0.19 -19.79 -3.01
CA ILE A 286 0.77 -19.86 -4.35
C ILE A 286 1.87 -20.88 -4.31
N GLU A 287 1.78 -21.88 -5.18
CA GLU A 287 2.73 -22.98 -5.31
C GLU A 287 3.36 -22.94 -6.70
N GLY A 288 4.62 -23.33 -6.82
CA GLY A 288 5.33 -23.39 -8.09
C GLY A 288 6.80 -23.08 -7.97
N THR A 289 7.34 -22.25 -8.86
CA THR A 289 8.75 -21.82 -8.82
C THR A 289 9.05 -20.80 -7.72
N LEU A 290 8.03 -20.28 -7.09
CA LEU A 290 8.08 -19.37 -5.96
C LEU A 290 6.89 -19.68 -5.08
N GLU A 291 7.15 -20.11 -3.85
CA GLU A 291 6.11 -20.45 -2.88
C GLU A 291 5.92 -19.32 -1.89
N TYR A 292 4.66 -18.89 -1.75
CA TYR A 292 4.28 -17.91 -0.75
C TYR A 292 2.81 -18.01 -0.40
N ARG A 293 2.48 -17.58 0.80
CA ARG A 293 1.11 -17.47 1.31
C ARG A 293 0.77 -16.01 1.54
N MET A 294 -0.49 -15.69 1.38
CA MET A 294 -0.97 -14.34 1.65
C MET A 294 -2.31 -14.36 2.38
N LEU A 295 -2.46 -13.42 3.30
CA LEU A 295 -3.70 -13.06 3.95
C LEU A 295 -3.86 -11.55 3.83
N LEU A 296 -4.73 -11.13 2.90
CA LEU A 296 -4.91 -9.72 2.59
C LEU A 296 -6.32 -9.29 2.96
N PHE A 297 -6.47 -8.02 3.30
CA PHE A 297 -7.70 -7.42 3.76
C PHE A 297 -8.04 -6.20 2.93
N LEU A 298 -9.29 -6.13 2.53
CA LEU A 298 -9.90 -4.91 2.00
C LEU A 298 -10.59 -4.20 3.18
N PRO A 299 -10.13 -3.02 3.60
CA PRO A 299 -10.79 -2.27 4.65
C PRO A 299 -12.24 -1.92 4.30
N SER A 300 -13.10 -1.78 5.30
CA SER A 300 -14.48 -1.32 5.10
C SER A 300 -14.59 0.20 4.98
N VAL A 301 -13.63 0.93 5.56
CA VAL A 301 -13.56 2.39 5.57
C VAL A 301 -12.16 2.82 5.13
N ALA A 302 -12.09 3.89 4.34
CA ALA A 302 -10.81 4.44 3.90
C ALA A 302 -10.01 4.98 5.09
N PRO A 303 -8.73 4.58 5.26
CA PRO A 303 -7.86 5.17 6.26
C PRO A 303 -7.71 6.69 6.05
N MET A 304 -7.59 7.44 7.14
CA MET A 304 -7.46 8.91 7.07
C MET A 304 -6.21 9.36 6.29
N ASP A 305 -5.17 8.56 6.30
CA ASP A 305 -3.89 8.83 5.63
C ASP A 305 -3.84 8.36 4.18
N LEU A 306 -4.94 7.79 3.64
CA LEU A 306 -4.98 7.20 2.29
C LEU A 306 -4.51 8.15 1.18
N PHE A 307 -4.73 9.45 1.34
CA PHE A 307 -4.39 10.48 0.36
C PHE A 307 -3.09 11.24 0.69
N TYR A 308 -2.42 10.91 1.81
CA TYR A 308 -1.16 11.55 2.18
C TYR A 308 0.03 10.80 1.55
N ARG A 309 1.04 11.55 1.10
CA ARG A 309 2.24 10.98 0.46
C ARG A 309 3.07 10.09 1.39
N GLU A 310 3.06 10.38 2.68
CA GLU A 310 3.84 9.70 3.72
C GLU A 310 3.02 8.67 4.51
N GLY A 311 1.84 8.29 4.02
CA GLY A 311 1.01 7.28 4.66
C GLY A 311 1.72 5.92 4.80
N HIS A 312 1.39 5.21 5.86
CA HIS A 312 1.89 3.85 6.10
C HIS A 312 1.15 2.86 5.21
N PHE A 313 1.63 2.70 3.97
CA PHE A 313 1.03 1.84 2.96
C PHE A 313 1.94 0.68 2.64
N GLY A 314 1.35 -0.48 2.44
CA GLY A 314 2.07 -1.67 2.03
C GLY A 314 1.63 -2.90 2.79
N LEU A 315 2.22 -4.02 2.43
CA LEU A 315 2.00 -5.29 3.08
C LEU A 315 3.14 -5.59 4.04
N GLN A 316 2.85 -6.30 5.11
CA GLN A 316 3.87 -6.89 5.95
C GLN A 316 4.49 -8.08 5.23
N LEU A 317 5.79 -8.07 5.10
CA LEU A 317 6.54 -9.18 4.51
C LEU A 317 7.15 -10.05 5.60
N TYR A 318 6.84 -11.33 5.52
CA TYR A 318 7.46 -12.39 6.30
C TYR A 318 8.24 -13.32 5.38
N VAL A 319 9.28 -13.92 5.91
CA VAL A 319 9.98 -15.04 5.28
C VAL A 319 10.11 -16.12 6.33
N LYS A 320 9.49 -17.28 6.06
CA LYS A 320 9.45 -18.41 6.99
C LYS A 320 8.98 -17.99 8.39
N ARG A 321 7.86 -17.26 8.46
CA ARG A 321 7.22 -16.74 9.68
C ARG A 321 8.00 -15.66 10.44
N VAL A 322 9.18 -15.27 9.95
CA VAL A 322 9.98 -14.18 10.53
C VAL A 322 9.63 -12.88 9.84
N PHE A 323 9.30 -11.88 10.62
CA PHE A 323 9.02 -10.54 10.12
C PHE A 323 10.27 -9.92 9.50
N ILE A 324 10.12 -9.43 8.28
CA ILE A 324 11.19 -8.78 7.52
C ILE A 324 11.00 -7.27 7.52
N MET A 325 9.82 -6.81 7.10
CA MET A 325 9.52 -5.39 7.04
C MET A 325 8.02 -5.10 7.07
N ASP A 326 7.69 -3.94 7.59
CA ASP A 326 6.40 -3.29 7.41
C ASP A 326 6.37 -2.54 6.08
N ASN A 327 5.15 -2.35 5.56
CA ASN A 327 4.93 -1.45 4.43
C ASN A 327 5.81 -1.75 3.20
N CYS A 328 5.90 -3.04 2.83
CA CYS A 328 6.64 -3.45 1.64
C CYS A 328 5.93 -2.90 0.38
N LYS A 329 6.33 -1.69 -0.04
CA LYS A 329 5.77 -0.97 -1.20
C LYS A 329 6.07 -1.68 -2.52
N GLU A 330 7.11 -2.48 -2.55
CA GLU A 330 7.51 -3.27 -3.71
C GLU A 330 6.50 -4.35 -4.06
N LEU A 331 5.74 -4.85 -3.09
CA LEU A 331 4.71 -5.89 -3.30
C LEU A 331 3.36 -5.34 -3.78
N MET A 332 3.10 -4.03 -3.61
CA MET A 332 1.81 -3.45 -3.91
C MET A 332 1.95 -2.12 -4.66
N PRO A 333 1.24 -1.91 -5.79
CA PRO A 333 1.23 -0.62 -6.48
C PRO A 333 0.43 0.43 -5.70
N ASN A 334 0.70 1.70 -5.97
CA ASN A 334 0.07 2.81 -5.25
C ASN A 334 -1.46 2.82 -5.36
N TYR A 335 -2.01 2.45 -6.51
CA TYR A 335 -3.46 2.44 -6.72
C TYR A 335 -4.20 1.35 -5.92
N LEU A 336 -3.48 0.43 -5.27
CA LEU A 336 -4.00 -0.58 -4.34
C LEU A 336 -3.51 -0.36 -2.89
N ARG A 337 -2.98 0.82 -2.58
CA ARG A 337 -2.39 1.15 -1.26
C ARG A 337 -3.36 1.03 -0.08
N PHE A 338 -4.65 0.90 -0.34
CA PHE A 338 -5.65 0.64 0.69
C PHE A 338 -5.65 -0.81 1.19
N ILE A 339 -5.05 -1.76 0.46
CA ILE A 339 -4.97 -3.16 0.89
C ILE A 339 -4.00 -3.27 2.08
N ARG A 340 -4.41 -4.02 3.09
CA ARG A 340 -3.62 -4.40 4.26
C ARG A 340 -3.41 -5.89 4.27
N GLY A 341 -2.41 -6.36 5.02
CA GLY A 341 -2.22 -7.80 5.20
C GLY A 341 -0.77 -8.23 5.22
N VAL A 342 -0.60 -9.52 5.16
CA VAL A 342 0.69 -10.20 5.25
C VAL A 342 0.94 -11.06 4.02
N VAL A 343 2.21 -11.13 3.67
CA VAL A 343 2.73 -12.06 2.66
C VAL A 343 3.90 -12.80 3.31
N ASP A 344 3.86 -14.12 3.29
CA ASP A 344 4.92 -14.98 3.86
C ASP A 344 5.47 -15.88 2.75
N SER A 345 6.75 -15.74 2.45
CA SER A 345 7.44 -16.50 1.42
C SER A 345 8.37 -17.53 2.02
N GLU A 346 8.35 -18.75 1.47
CA GLU A 346 9.27 -19.83 1.84
C GLU A 346 10.59 -19.74 1.04
N ASP A 347 10.53 -19.21 -0.19
CA ASP A 347 11.62 -19.24 -1.17
C ASP A 347 12.34 -17.90 -1.38
N LEU A 348 11.86 -16.83 -0.80
CA LEU A 348 12.46 -15.51 -1.03
C LEU A 348 13.88 -15.48 -0.51
N SER A 349 14.84 -15.29 -1.42
CA SER A 349 16.24 -15.10 -1.05
C SER A 349 16.42 -13.68 -0.51
N LEU A 350 16.64 -13.57 0.78
CA LEU A 350 16.98 -12.31 1.42
C LEU A 350 18.45 -11.98 1.19
N ASN A 351 18.79 -10.71 1.03
CA ASN A 351 20.16 -10.24 1.17
C ASN A 351 20.54 -10.14 2.66
N ILE A 352 21.81 -9.87 2.95
CA ILE A 352 22.38 -9.90 4.30
C ILE A 352 21.61 -9.02 5.29
N SER A 353 21.18 -7.82 4.87
CA SER A 353 20.42 -6.87 5.71
C SER A 353 18.92 -7.15 5.78
N ARG A 354 18.39 -8.01 4.91
CA ARG A 354 16.96 -8.25 4.72
C ARG A 354 16.15 -6.98 4.39
N GLU A 355 16.80 -5.85 4.06
CA GLU A 355 16.17 -4.54 3.83
C GLU A 355 16.09 -4.13 2.34
N LEU A 356 16.94 -4.69 1.46
CA LEU A 356 17.04 -4.28 0.05
C LEU A 356 16.29 -5.25 -0.87
N LEU A 357 15.02 -4.97 -1.17
CA LEU A 357 14.17 -5.79 -2.04
C LEU A 357 13.87 -5.13 -3.41
N GLN A 358 14.33 -3.89 -3.63
CA GLN A 358 13.86 -3.02 -4.71
C GLN A 358 14.08 -3.53 -6.15
N GLN A 359 14.95 -4.49 -6.39
CA GLN A 359 15.21 -5.03 -7.74
C GLN A 359 15.13 -6.56 -7.84
N ASP A 360 14.56 -7.23 -6.84
CA ASP A 360 14.46 -8.67 -6.87
C ASP A 360 13.36 -9.12 -7.84
N ARG A 361 13.71 -10.00 -8.78
CA ARG A 361 12.77 -10.58 -9.74
C ARG A 361 11.68 -11.43 -9.07
N GLN A 362 11.95 -11.99 -7.90
CA GLN A 362 10.98 -12.74 -7.12
C GLN A 362 9.90 -11.81 -6.57
N ILE A 363 10.29 -10.66 -6.02
CA ILE A 363 9.36 -9.63 -5.53
C ILE A 363 8.43 -9.14 -6.66
N GLN A 364 8.97 -8.89 -7.86
CA GLN A 364 8.14 -8.48 -9.00
C GLN A 364 7.14 -9.56 -9.43
N ARG A 365 7.51 -10.84 -9.35
CA ARG A 365 6.58 -11.94 -9.62
C ARG A 365 5.51 -12.05 -8.53
N MET A 366 5.88 -11.93 -7.25
CA MET A 366 4.95 -11.90 -6.14
C MET A 366 3.96 -10.74 -6.29
N ARG A 367 4.45 -9.53 -6.56
CA ARG A 367 3.63 -8.35 -6.83
C ARG A 367 2.57 -8.63 -7.91
N LYS A 368 2.98 -9.17 -9.06
CA LYS A 368 2.04 -9.50 -10.14
C LYS A 368 0.97 -10.50 -9.69
N GLY A 369 1.36 -11.55 -8.95
CA GLY A 369 0.44 -12.53 -8.40
C GLY A 369 -0.54 -11.93 -7.38
N ILE A 370 -0.05 -11.08 -6.49
CA ILE A 370 -0.83 -10.40 -5.46
C ILE A 370 -1.85 -9.44 -6.12
N VAL A 371 -1.39 -8.58 -7.04
CA VAL A 371 -2.23 -7.63 -7.77
C VAL A 371 -3.37 -8.36 -8.50
N ASN A 372 -3.05 -9.44 -9.22
CA ASN A 372 -4.07 -10.22 -9.92
C ASN A 372 -5.13 -10.79 -8.95
N LYS A 373 -4.72 -11.29 -7.78
CA LYS A 373 -5.66 -11.82 -6.78
C LYS A 373 -6.55 -10.73 -6.19
N VAL A 374 -6.02 -9.55 -5.95
CA VAL A 374 -6.80 -8.38 -5.47
C VAL A 374 -7.80 -7.95 -6.53
N LEU A 375 -7.38 -7.78 -7.78
CA LEU A 375 -8.26 -7.39 -8.88
C LEU A 375 -9.34 -8.45 -9.16
N ASP A 376 -9.00 -9.74 -9.09
CA ASP A 376 -9.98 -10.83 -9.21
C ASP A 376 -11.01 -10.81 -8.07
N GLN A 377 -10.60 -10.47 -6.84
CA GLN A 377 -11.54 -10.29 -5.75
C GLN A 377 -12.46 -9.08 -5.99
N LEU A 378 -11.92 -7.96 -6.45
CA LEU A 378 -12.74 -6.79 -6.80
C LEU A 378 -13.75 -7.10 -7.92
N LYS A 379 -13.36 -7.90 -8.94
CA LYS A 379 -14.28 -8.41 -9.97
C LYS A 379 -15.40 -9.30 -9.39
N ARG A 380 -15.11 -10.08 -8.35
CA ARG A 380 -16.12 -10.87 -7.65
C ARG A 380 -17.05 -9.97 -6.83
N THR A 381 -16.50 -9.03 -6.08
CA THR A 381 -17.27 -8.06 -5.30
C THR A 381 -18.16 -7.20 -6.20
N ARG A 382 -17.72 -6.89 -7.44
CA ARG A 382 -18.51 -6.15 -8.44
C ARG A 382 -19.84 -6.83 -8.80
N LYS A 383 -19.96 -8.15 -8.63
CA LYS A 383 -21.21 -8.89 -8.86
C LYS A 383 -22.28 -8.60 -7.78
N ASP A 384 -21.86 -8.15 -6.61
CA ASP A 384 -22.73 -7.64 -5.54
C ASP A 384 -22.69 -6.11 -5.60
N GLU A 385 -23.69 -5.54 -6.24
CA GLU A 385 -23.73 -4.10 -6.53
C GLU A 385 -23.69 -3.25 -5.27
N GLU A 386 -24.39 -3.65 -4.20
CA GLU A 386 -24.43 -2.90 -2.95
C GLU A 386 -23.06 -2.88 -2.25
N LYS A 387 -22.39 -4.03 -2.19
CA LYS A 387 -21.04 -4.15 -1.62
C LYS A 387 -20.03 -3.35 -2.45
N TYR A 388 -20.13 -3.44 -3.77
CA TYR A 388 -19.21 -2.74 -4.64
C TYR A 388 -19.39 -1.22 -4.59
N LEU A 389 -20.61 -0.72 -4.49
CA LEU A 389 -20.88 0.70 -4.28
C LEU A 389 -20.30 1.24 -2.97
N LYS A 390 -20.37 0.45 -1.89
CA LYS A 390 -19.71 0.81 -0.62
C LYS A 390 -18.21 0.91 -0.79
N PHE A 391 -17.60 -0.07 -1.43
CA PHE A 391 -16.16 -0.07 -1.77
C PHE A 391 -15.81 1.13 -2.66
N TRP A 392 -16.55 1.35 -3.74
CA TRP A 392 -16.26 2.41 -4.70
C TRP A 392 -16.28 3.81 -4.08
N LYS A 393 -17.22 4.07 -3.19
CA LYS A 393 -17.30 5.35 -2.46
C LYS A 393 -16.08 5.63 -1.59
N GLN A 394 -15.39 4.59 -1.11
CA GLN A 394 -14.21 4.73 -0.26
C GLN A 394 -12.90 4.77 -1.06
N PHE A 395 -12.79 3.95 -2.09
CA PHE A 395 -11.51 3.65 -2.74
C PHE A 395 -11.50 3.91 -4.26
N GLY A 396 -12.62 4.27 -4.86
CA GLY A 396 -12.76 4.41 -6.31
C GLY A 396 -11.77 5.40 -6.92
N ILE A 397 -11.56 6.55 -6.26
CA ILE A 397 -10.60 7.57 -6.72
C ILE A 397 -9.17 7.00 -6.77
N VAL A 398 -8.78 6.25 -5.74
CA VAL A 398 -7.44 5.64 -5.66
C VAL A 398 -7.31 4.51 -6.67
N LEU A 399 -8.35 3.69 -6.86
CA LEU A 399 -8.34 2.60 -7.83
C LEU A 399 -8.15 3.12 -9.26
N LYS A 400 -8.75 4.27 -9.62
CA LYS A 400 -8.60 4.90 -10.94
C LYS A 400 -7.14 5.26 -11.29
N GLU A 401 -6.27 5.47 -10.29
CA GLU A 401 -4.84 5.71 -10.52
C GLU A 401 -4.20 4.54 -11.30
N GLY A 402 -4.72 3.32 -11.13
CA GLY A 402 -4.26 2.13 -11.84
C GLY A 402 -4.45 2.17 -13.36
N ILE A 403 -5.34 3.02 -13.87
CA ILE A 403 -5.58 3.14 -15.33
C ILE A 403 -4.32 3.67 -16.05
N PHE A 404 -3.54 4.53 -15.40
CA PHE A 404 -2.31 5.09 -15.97
C PHE A 404 -1.03 4.53 -15.33
N GLU A 405 -1.09 3.98 -14.11
CA GLU A 405 0.09 3.41 -13.44
C GLU A 405 0.37 1.95 -13.85
N ASP A 406 -0.67 1.15 -14.16
CA ASP A 406 -0.56 -0.28 -14.41
C ASP A 406 -1.07 -0.66 -15.81
N THR A 407 -0.19 -0.55 -16.79
CA THR A 407 -0.52 -0.83 -18.19
C THR A 407 -0.96 -2.29 -18.41
N ASP A 408 -0.43 -3.24 -17.65
CA ASP A 408 -0.79 -4.67 -17.75
C ASP A 408 -2.24 -4.93 -17.32
N ASN A 409 -2.76 -4.17 -16.35
CA ASN A 409 -4.09 -4.33 -15.76
C ASN A 409 -5.06 -3.21 -16.10
N LYS A 410 -4.67 -2.28 -16.99
CA LYS A 410 -5.46 -1.10 -17.37
C LYS A 410 -6.91 -1.44 -17.72
N ASP A 411 -7.14 -2.40 -18.60
CA ASP A 411 -8.50 -2.78 -19.04
C ASP A 411 -9.32 -3.33 -17.87
N THR A 412 -8.68 -4.10 -16.98
CA THR A 412 -9.34 -4.59 -15.77
C THR A 412 -9.76 -3.46 -14.83
N VAL A 413 -8.94 -2.44 -14.67
CA VAL A 413 -9.27 -1.28 -13.82
C VAL A 413 -10.37 -0.44 -14.48
N LEU A 414 -10.35 -0.28 -15.81
CA LEU A 414 -11.44 0.36 -16.57
C LEU A 414 -12.77 -0.36 -16.39
N ASP A 415 -12.80 -1.69 -16.46
CA ASP A 415 -13.98 -2.52 -16.21
C ASP A 415 -14.55 -2.36 -14.79
N LEU A 416 -13.67 -2.11 -13.83
CA LEU A 416 -14.02 -1.88 -12.43
C LEU A 416 -14.47 -0.43 -12.15
N THR A 417 -14.19 0.50 -13.06
CA THR A 417 -14.46 1.93 -12.86
C THR A 417 -15.95 2.23 -12.94
N LEU A 418 -16.43 3.01 -11.96
CA LEU A 418 -17.77 3.59 -11.96
C LEU A 418 -17.68 5.12 -12.10
N CYS A 419 -18.67 5.67 -12.75
CA CYS A 419 -18.83 7.13 -12.91
C CYS A 419 -20.30 7.50 -12.92
N THR A 420 -20.60 8.80 -12.84
CA THR A 420 -21.95 9.31 -13.08
C THR A 420 -22.17 9.51 -14.58
N SER A 421 -23.44 9.53 -15.01
CA SER A 421 -23.80 9.83 -16.39
C SER A 421 -25.05 10.71 -16.47
N THR A 422 -25.35 11.17 -17.67
CA THR A 422 -26.59 11.95 -17.92
C THR A 422 -27.82 11.05 -18.00
N ASN A 423 -27.67 9.72 -18.01
CA ASN A 423 -28.79 8.78 -18.10
C ASN A 423 -29.56 8.68 -16.79
N ASP A 424 -28.86 8.54 -15.66
CA ASP A 424 -29.45 8.53 -14.33
C ASP A 424 -28.60 9.37 -13.37
N PRO A 425 -29.15 10.50 -12.88
CA PRO A 425 -28.43 11.38 -11.98
C PRO A 425 -28.10 10.76 -10.63
N GLU A 426 -28.84 9.77 -10.16
CA GLU A 426 -28.68 9.19 -8.82
C GLU A 426 -27.81 7.92 -8.82
N ALA A 427 -27.70 7.23 -9.96
CA ALA A 427 -26.97 5.98 -10.09
C ALA A 427 -25.55 6.18 -10.66
N LEU A 428 -24.62 5.34 -10.21
CA LEU A 428 -23.32 5.17 -10.85
C LEU A 428 -23.45 4.12 -11.95
N THR A 429 -22.70 4.29 -13.03
CA THR A 429 -22.63 3.36 -14.15
C THR A 429 -21.19 3.02 -14.46
N SER A 430 -20.94 1.84 -15.05
CA SER A 430 -19.65 1.46 -15.60
C SER A 430 -19.54 1.82 -17.07
N LEU A 431 -18.30 1.82 -17.59
CA LEU A 431 -18.05 1.98 -19.02
C LEU A 431 -18.75 0.89 -19.83
N LYS A 432 -18.79 -0.34 -19.33
CA LYS A 432 -19.46 -1.46 -19.99
C LYS A 432 -20.98 -1.24 -20.07
N GLU A 433 -21.63 -0.87 -18.98
CA GLU A 433 -23.06 -0.58 -18.95
C GLU A 433 -23.41 0.59 -19.88
N TYR A 434 -22.54 1.58 -20.01
CA TYR A 434 -22.68 2.65 -20.99
C TYR A 434 -22.64 2.09 -22.41
N VAL A 435 -21.64 1.27 -22.74
CA VAL A 435 -21.51 0.64 -24.09
C VAL A 435 -22.72 -0.22 -24.42
N ASP A 436 -23.24 -0.98 -23.45
CA ASP A 436 -24.42 -1.82 -23.62
C ASP A 436 -25.71 -0.98 -23.90
N ARG A 437 -25.75 0.29 -23.48
CA ARG A 437 -26.87 1.23 -23.73
C ARG A 437 -26.67 2.15 -24.94
N MET A 438 -25.50 2.11 -25.59
CA MET A 438 -25.21 2.92 -26.77
C MET A 438 -26.23 2.70 -27.90
N LYS A 439 -26.51 3.75 -28.66
CA LYS A 439 -27.33 3.62 -29.86
C LYS A 439 -26.65 2.73 -30.89
N PRO A 440 -27.42 2.01 -31.75
CA PRO A 440 -26.83 1.06 -32.70
C PRO A 440 -25.79 1.64 -33.66
N GLU A 441 -25.86 2.93 -33.95
CA GLU A 441 -24.95 3.65 -34.85
C GLU A 441 -23.89 4.48 -34.10
N GLN A 442 -23.82 4.35 -32.77
CA GLN A 442 -22.89 5.09 -31.96
C GLN A 442 -21.58 4.31 -31.82
N ASP A 443 -20.46 4.89 -32.26
CA ASP A 443 -19.12 4.31 -32.16
C ASP A 443 -18.21 5.02 -31.15
N VAL A 444 -18.77 6.02 -30.45
CA VAL A 444 -18.01 6.91 -29.57
C VAL A 444 -18.64 6.94 -28.19
N ILE A 445 -17.81 6.79 -27.16
CA ILE A 445 -18.16 7.01 -25.76
C ILE A 445 -17.98 8.51 -25.47
N TYR A 446 -19.07 9.21 -25.20
CA TYR A 446 -19.03 10.64 -24.90
C TYR A 446 -18.80 10.87 -23.42
N TYR A 447 -17.90 11.80 -23.10
CA TYR A 447 -17.62 12.20 -21.73
C TYR A 447 -17.39 13.71 -21.59
N ILE A 448 -17.59 14.20 -20.38
CA ILE A 448 -17.22 15.55 -19.96
C ILE A 448 -16.48 15.51 -18.63
N THR A 449 -15.44 16.33 -18.49
CA THR A 449 -14.71 16.51 -17.23
C THR A 449 -15.04 17.87 -16.61
N GLY A 450 -14.95 17.99 -15.29
CA GLY A 450 -15.11 19.26 -14.59
C GLY A 450 -14.92 19.13 -13.08
N GLU A 451 -14.77 20.28 -12.42
CA GLU A 451 -14.42 20.37 -10.98
C GLU A 451 -15.52 19.85 -10.03
N SER A 452 -16.77 19.82 -10.50
CA SER A 452 -17.88 19.33 -9.70
C SER A 452 -19.01 18.83 -10.59
N ARG A 453 -19.83 17.93 -10.04
CA ARG A 453 -21.01 17.40 -10.71
C ARG A 453 -21.96 18.50 -11.16
N ALA A 454 -22.26 19.48 -10.29
CA ALA A 454 -23.13 20.59 -10.62
C ALA A 454 -22.60 21.43 -11.81
N ALA A 455 -21.28 21.59 -11.92
CA ALA A 455 -20.67 22.31 -13.02
C ALA A 455 -20.83 21.58 -14.36
N VAL A 456 -20.60 20.25 -14.37
CA VAL A 456 -20.70 19.45 -15.60
C VAL A 456 -22.14 19.22 -16.03
N GLU A 457 -23.09 18.98 -15.13
CA GLU A 457 -24.51 18.77 -15.44
C GLU A 457 -25.18 19.99 -16.05
N ASN A 458 -24.73 21.19 -15.67
CA ASN A 458 -25.24 22.48 -16.20
C ASN A 458 -24.38 22.99 -17.36
N SER A 459 -23.47 22.20 -17.89
CA SER A 459 -22.64 22.62 -19.02
C SER A 459 -23.48 22.78 -20.30
N PRO A 460 -23.37 23.91 -21.02
CA PRO A 460 -24.03 24.08 -22.31
C PRO A 460 -23.58 23.06 -23.37
N HIS A 461 -22.42 22.45 -23.19
CA HIS A 461 -21.92 21.41 -24.10
C HIS A 461 -22.79 20.15 -24.11
N LEU A 462 -23.63 19.94 -23.09
CA LEU A 462 -24.56 18.81 -23.00
C LEU A 462 -25.90 19.05 -23.71
N GLU A 463 -26.22 20.28 -24.11
CA GLU A 463 -27.55 20.60 -24.68
C GLU A 463 -27.88 19.72 -25.89
N ALA A 464 -27.05 19.71 -26.92
CA ALA A 464 -27.31 18.92 -28.12
C ALA A 464 -27.33 17.40 -27.86
N PHE A 465 -26.53 16.93 -26.88
CA PHE A 465 -26.52 15.50 -26.49
C PHE A 465 -27.84 15.13 -25.81
N LYS A 466 -28.33 15.97 -24.92
CA LYS A 466 -29.64 15.80 -24.27
C LYS A 466 -30.77 15.81 -25.29
N ASP A 467 -30.78 16.80 -26.22
CA ASP A 467 -31.82 16.94 -27.24
C ASP A 467 -31.85 15.75 -28.21
N LYS A 468 -30.69 15.27 -28.62
CA LYS A 468 -30.56 14.07 -29.48
C LYS A 468 -30.59 12.75 -28.69
N GLY A 469 -30.72 12.79 -27.36
CA GLY A 469 -30.83 11.63 -26.47
C GLY A 469 -29.57 10.74 -26.45
N TYR A 470 -28.38 11.35 -26.47
CA TYR A 470 -27.11 10.65 -26.24
C TYR A 470 -26.72 10.73 -24.78
N GLU A 471 -26.32 9.60 -24.19
CA GLU A 471 -25.78 9.56 -22.86
C GLU A 471 -24.34 10.13 -22.86
N VAL A 472 -23.98 10.87 -21.81
CA VAL A 472 -22.63 11.42 -21.60
C VAL A 472 -22.15 11.05 -20.22
N LEU A 473 -20.94 10.50 -20.12
CA LEU A 473 -20.28 10.20 -18.85
C LEU A 473 -19.77 11.49 -18.21
N LEU A 474 -19.94 11.60 -16.89
CA LEU A 474 -19.54 12.77 -16.11
C LEU A 474 -18.37 12.40 -15.21
N PHE A 475 -17.19 12.90 -15.51
CA PHE A 475 -15.97 12.68 -14.76
C PHE A 475 -15.60 13.91 -13.94
N THR A 476 -15.58 13.76 -12.62
CA THR A 476 -15.38 14.89 -11.69
C THR A 476 -14.24 14.70 -10.70
N ASP A 477 -13.58 13.55 -10.71
CA ASP A 477 -12.41 13.32 -9.89
C ASP A 477 -11.15 13.89 -10.58
N PRO A 478 -10.22 14.52 -9.83
CA PRO A 478 -9.00 15.08 -10.44
C PRO A 478 -8.15 14.04 -11.21
N VAL A 479 -8.21 12.79 -10.81
CA VAL A 479 -7.52 11.69 -11.48
C VAL A 479 -8.07 11.41 -12.88
N ASP A 480 -9.33 11.76 -13.14
CA ASP A 480 -9.98 11.53 -14.44
C ASP A 480 -9.29 12.34 -15.56
N ASP A 481 -8.88 13.58 -15.29
CA ASP A 481 -8.15 14.39 -16.25
C ASP A 481 -6.77 13.79 -16.62
N VAL A 482 -6.17 13.03 -15.72
CA VAL A 482 -4.87 12.39 -15.95
C VAL A 482 -5.02 11.16 -16.86
N TRP A 483 -5.88 10.20 -16.48
CA TRP A 483 -5.99 8.98 -17.26
C TRP A 483 -6.67 9.16 -18.62
N LEU A 484 -7.58 10.12 -18.77
CA LEU A 484 -8.21 10.45 -20.04
C LEU A 484 -7.24 11.06 -21.07
N GLN A 485 -6.07 11.56 -20.64
CA GLN A 485 -5.03 12.00 -21.58
C GLN A 485 -4.29 10.84 -22.24
N SER A 486 -4.27 9.66 -21.60
CA SER A 486 -3.56 8.47 -22.08
C SER A 486 -4.47 7.34 -22.53
N THR A 487 -5.80 7.47 -22.34
CA THR A 487 -6.79 6.45 -22.68
C THR A 487 -7.76 6.98 -23.71
N TYR A 488 -7.67 6.46 -24.90
CA TYR A 488 -8.45 6.92 -26.06
C TYR A 488 -9.55 5.95 -26.48
N GLU A 489 -9.56 4.74 -25.92
CA GLU A 489 -10.43 3.66 -26.38
C GLU A 489 -10.82 2.76 -25.21
N TYR A 490 -12.05 2.23 -25.22
CA TYR A 490 -12.55 1.17 -24.36
C TYR A 490 -13.49 0.26 -25.16
N ASP A 491 -13.31 -1.04 -25.10
CA ASP A 491 -14.09 -2.08 -25.82
C ASP A 491 -14.30 -1.75 -27.32
N GLY A 492 -13.22 -1.32 -28.01
CA GLY A 492 -13.25 -0.96 -29.43
C GLY A 492 -13.99 0.35 -29.74
N LYS A 493 -14.38 1.13 -28.72
CA LYS A 493 -15.06 2.42 -28.87
C LYS A 493 -14.16 3.57 -28.42
N THR A 494 -14.09 4.64 -29.23
CA THR A 494 -13.28 5.81 -28.93
C THR A 494 -13.90 6.65 -27.82
N LEU A 495 -13.10 7.11 -26.85
CA LEU A 495 -13.51 8.08 -25.84
C LEU A 495 -13.36 9.51 -26.40
N GLN A 496 -14.44 10.28 -26.41
CA GLN A 496 -14.43 11.65 -26.93
C GLN A 496 -15.02 12.63 -25.93
N SER A 497 -14.24 13.68 -25.65
CA SER A 497 -14.72 14.80 -24.82
C SER A 497 -15.76 15.63 -25.57
N VAL A 498 -16.91 15.86 -24.91
CA VAL A 498 -17.96 16.75 -25.48
C VAL A 498 -17.58 18.22 -25.39
N SER A 499 -16.61 18.59 -24.58
CA SER A 499 -16.08 19.96 -24.48
C SER A 499 -15.02 20.29 -25.53
N LYS A 500 -14.39 19.26 -26.13
CA LYS A 500 -13.26 19.43 -27.08
C LYS A 500 -13.65 19.07 -28.51
N GLY A 501 -13.16 19.85 -29.48
CA GLY A 501 -13.33 19.60 -30.91
C GLY A 501 -14.76 19.76 -31.44
N ALA A 502 -14.98 19.50 -32.72
CA ALA A 502 -16.33 19.41 -33.32
C ALA A 502 -16.87 18.00 -33.07
N VAL A 503 -18.13 17.90 -32.62
CA VAL A 503 -18.81 16.62 -32.43
C VAL A 503 -20.02 16.61 -33.35
N ASP A 504 -19.98 15.72 -34.34
CA ASP A 504 -21.08 15.50 -35.26
C ASP A 504 -21.95 14.37 -34.71
N LEU A 505 -23.12 14.73 -34.20
CA LEU A 505 -24.08 13.82 -33.60
C LEU A 505 -25.12 13.37 -34.63
N GLY A 506 -25.43 12.08 -34.67
CA GLY A 506 -26.50 11.53 -35.48
C GLY A 506 -26.04 10.67 -36.65
N THR A 507 -27.01 10.23 -37.47
CA THR A 507 -26.80 9.46 -38.68
C THR A 507 -26.11 10.28 -39.77
N GLU A 508 -25.55 9.61 -40.79
CA GLU A 508 -24.95 10.30 -41.95
C GLU A 508 -25.90 11.30 -42.66
N ASP A 509 -27.21 10.99 -42.65
CA ASP A 509 -28.21 11.88 -43.24
C ASP A 509 -28.51 13.08 -42.34
N GLU A 510 -28.53 12.89 -41.01
CA GLU A 510 -28.67 13.97 -40.03
C GLU A 510 -27.43 14.90 -40.04
N LYS A 511 -26.25 14.33 -40.13
CA LYS A 511 -24.99 15.09 -40.26
C LYS A 511 -24.98 15.97 -41.50
N LYS A 512 -25.49 15.47 -42.65
CA LYS A 512 -25.60 16.24 -43.89
C LYS A 512 -26.61 17.39 -43.73
N GLN A 513 -27.73 17.13 -43.08
CA GLN A 513 -28.73 18.17 -42.81
C GLN A 513 -28.19 19.25 -41.88
N ASP A 514 -27.52 18.85 -40.79
CA ASP A 514 -26.86 19.76 -39.86
C ASP A 514 -25.77 20.59 -40.56
N GLU A 515 -25.02 19.99 -41.49
CA GLU A 515 -24.02 20.71 -42.28
C GLU A 515 -24.63 21.69 -43.29
N GLU A 516 -25.73 21.33 -43.93
CA GLU A 516 -26.48 22.23 -44.83
C GLU A 516 -27.04 23.42 -44.05
N GLN A 517 -27.69 23.18 -42.93
CA GLN A 517 -28.22 24.25 -42.05
C GLN A 517 -27.09 25.14 -41.52
N ARG A 518 -25.93 24.54 -41.17
CA ARG A 518 -24.77 25.32 -40.72
C ARG A 518 -24.26 26.27 -41.83
N LYS A 519 -24.20 25.82 -43.07
CA LYS A 519 -23.79 26.63 -44.21
C LYS A 519 -24.77 27.79 -44.44
N GLU A 520 -26.07 27.53 -44.35
CA GLU A 520 -27.12 28.56 -44.49
C GLU A 520 -27.01 29.60 -43.35
N HIS A 521 -26.78 29.16 -42.13
CA HIS A 521 -26.55 30.04 -40.98
C HIS A 521 -25.21 30.80 -41.10
N GLU A 522 -24.15 30.20 -41.63
CA GLU A 522 -22.87 30.87 -41.88
C GLU A 522 -23.03 32.00 -42.93
N GLU A 523 -23.83 31.78 -43.98
CA GLU A 523 -24.17 32.82 -44.96
C GLU A 523 -24.97 33.94 -44.31
N THR A 524 -25.93 33.62 -43.47
CA THR A 524 -26.80 34.58 -42.80
C THR A 524 -26.05 35.40 -41.74
N TYR A 525 -25.21 34.77 -40.94
CA TYR A 525 -24.54 35.40 -39.78
C TYR A 525 -23.05 35.71 -40.02
N GLY A 526 -22.52 35.49 -41.23
CA GLY A 526 -21.11 35.69 -41.56
C GLY A 526 -20.56 37.07 -41.18
N SER A 527 -21.29 38.13 -41.50
CA SER A 527 -20.88 39.49 -41.13
C SER A 527 -20.87 39.74 -39.62
N LEU A 528 -21.71 39.05 -38.87
CA LEU A 528 -21.74 39.12 -37.40
C LEU A 528 -20.53 38.33 -36.81
N LEU A 529 -20.25 37.16 -37.34
CA LEU A 529 -19.11 36.35 -36.92
C LEU A 529 -17.76 37.04 -37.16
N GLU A 530 -17.59 37.65 -38.37
CA GLU A 530 -16.40 38.45 -38.66
C GLU A 530 -16.24 39.64 -37.71
N ARG A 531 -17.34 40.30 -37.39
CA ARG A 531 -17.30 41.43 -36.46
C ARG A 531 -16.95 40.97 -35.02
N LEU A 532 -17.56 39.88 -34.56
CA LEU A 532 -17.25 39.31 -33.26
C LEU A 532 -15.82 38.81 -33.20
N GLN A 533 -15.33 38.15 -34.24
CA GLN A 533 -13.91 37.74 -34.37
C GLN A 533 -12.96 38.93 -34.26
N LYS A 534 -13.32 40.05 -34.87
CA LYS A 534 -12.51 41.29 -34.83
C LYS A 534 -12.54 41.96 -33.46
N GLU A 535 -13.71 42.00 -32.80
CA GLU A 535 -13.88 42.62 -31.48
C GLU A 535 -13.24 41.77 -30.35
N LEU A 536 -13.14 40.45 -30.56
CA LEU A 536 -12.62 39.50 -29.60
C LEU A 536 -11.24 38.94 -30.00
N ALA A 537 -10.57 39.55 -31.01
CA ALA A 537 -9.30 39.03 -31.58
C ALA A 537 -8.20 38.85 -30.53
N ASP A 538 -8.17 39.70 -29.49
CA ASP A 538 -7.17 39.60 -28.39
C ASP A 538 -7.55 38.54 -27.32
N GLU A 539 -8.78 38.00 -27.39
CA GLU A 539 -9.32 37.14 -26.34
C GLU A 539 -9.62 35.72 -26.81
N VAL A 540 -9.91 35.54 -28.11
CA VAL A 540 -10.27 34.25 -28.70
C VAL A 540 -9.56 34.06 -30.05
N LYS A 541 -9.16 32.82 -30.34
CA LYS A 541 -8.52 32.46 -31.59
C LYS A 541 -9.49 32.46 -32.76
N GLU A 542 -10.72 31.99 -32.52
CA GLU A 542 -11.72 31.81 -33.54
C GLU A 542 -13.15 32.01 -32.96
N VAL A 543 -14.04 32.59 -33.75
CA VAL A 543 -15.47 32.67 -33.49
C VAL A 543 -16.21 31.90 -34.57
N ARG A 544 -17.00 30.91 -34.18
CA ARG A 544 -17.75 30.06 -35.13
C ARG A 544 -19.15 29.71 -34.61
N LEU A 545 -20.01 29.29 -35.53
CA LEU A 545 -21.32 28.73 -35.16
C LEU A 545 -21.11 27.36 -34.50
N SER A 546 -21.89 27.06 -33.48
CA SER A 546 -21.88 25.81 -32.75
C SER A 546 -23.13 25.01 -33.01
N SER A 547 -22.98 23.75 -33.38
CA SER A 547 -24.06 22.76 -33.44
C SER A 547 -24.45 22.19 -32.07
N ARG A 548 -23.70 22.54 -31.03
CA ARG A 548 -23.92 22.01 -29.67
C ARG A 548 -24.86 22.80 -28.81
N LEU A 549 -25.06 24.08 -29.13
CA LEU A 549 -25.90 24.97 -28.35
C LEU A 549 -27.29 25.03 -28.97
N THR A 550 -28.31 24.69 -28.20
CA THR A 550 -29.72 24.71 -28.63
C THR A 550 -30.52 25.79 -27.92
N SER A 551 -30.19 26.07 -26.66
CA SER A 551 -30.86 27.08 -25.83
C SER A 551 -29.93 28.20 -25.36
N SER A 552 -28.63 27.95 -25.27
CA SER A 552 -27.63 28.93 -24.84
C SER A 552 -27.13 29.78 -26.01
N ALA A 553 -26.99 31.09 -25.80
CA ALA A 553 -26.61 32.01 -26.86
C ALA A 553 -25.12 31.96 -27.23
N ALA A 554 -24.26 31.73 -26.28
CA ALA A 554 -22.82 31.64 -26.50
C ALA A 554 -22.11 30.89 -25.37
N CYS A 555 -21.02 30.18 -25.69
CA CYS A 555 -20.09 29.65 -24.71
C CYS A 555 -18.64 29.87 -25.17
N ARG A 556 -17.72 29.93 -24.22
CA ARG A 556 -16.30 29.95 -24.48
C ARG A 556 -15.73 28.58 -24.15
N VAL A 557 -14.95 28.03 -25.07
CA VAL A 557 -14.18 26.78 -24.85
C VAL A 557 -12.75 27.17 -24.56
N GLY A 558 -12.23 26.82 -23.37
CA GLY A 558 -10.84 26.97 -22.99
C GLY A 558 -10.23 25.59 -22.75
N GLU A 559 -9.08 25.30 -23.36
CA GLU A 559 -8.29 24.11 -23.05
C GLU A 559 -7.19 24.48 -22.07
N ALA A 560 -7.08 23.75 -20.96
CA ALA A 560 -5.97 23.88 -20.04
C ALA A 560 -4.70 23.41 -20.76
N GLY A 561 -3.79 24.33 -21.09
CA GLY A 561 -2.46 24.03 -21.64
C GLY A 561 -2.30 24.13 -23.16
N ASP A 562 -3.34 24.47 -23.92
CA ASP A 562 -3.21 24.70 -25.36
C ASP A 562 -3.56 26.16 -25.71
N GLU A 563 -2.79 26.81 -26.60
CA GLU A 563 -2.96 28.22 -27.00
C GLU A 563 -4.24 28.52 -27.81
N SER A 564 -5.12 27.53 -28.00
CA SER A 564 -6.34 27.66 -28.80
C SER A 564 -7.58 28.00 -27.96
N GLN A 565 -7.90 29.26 -27.87
CA GLN A 565 -9.20 29.74 -27.31
C GLN A 565 -10.23 29.83 -28.43
N GLN A 566 -11.33 29.07 -28.31
CA GLN A 566 -12.44 29.08 -29.26
C GLN A 566 -13.72 29.67 -28.61
N GLY A 567 -14.35 30.64 -29.25
CA GLY A 567 -15.64 31.15 -28.85
C GLY A 567 -16.75 30.65 -29.79
N CYS A 568 -17.89 30.23 -29.24
CA CYS A 568 -19.03 29.71 -30.01
C CYS A 568 -20.28 30.56 -29.82
N LEU A 569 -21.10 30.69 -30.87
CA LEU A 569 -22.41 31.32 -30.87
C LEU A 569 -23.50 30.37 -31.37
N ALA A 570 -24.61 30.26 -30.64
CA ALA A 570 -25.76 29.49 -31.11
C ALA A 570 -26.53 30.23 -32.20
N GLY A 571 -26.98 29.54 -33.22
CA GLY A 571 -27.93 30.06 -34.20
C GLY A 571 -29.34 30.17 -33.57
N ALA A 572 -29.90 31.35 -33.55
CA ALA A 572 -31.26 31.54 -33.08
C ALA A 572 -32.24 31.04 -34.17
N THR A 573 -32.79 29.85 -33.99
CA THR A 573 -33.90 29.35 -34.80
C THR A 573 -35.19 29.96 -34.31
N GLY A 574 -35.75 30.96 -35.07
CA GLY A 574 -37.13 31.39 -34.87
C GLY A 574 -37.44 32.87 -34.73
N ALA A 575 -36.54 33.79 -35.02
CA ALA A 575 -36.85 35.22 -35.02
C ALA A 575 -37.47 35.65 -36.34
N ARG A 576 -38.63 36.28 -36.31
CA ARG A 576 -39.26 36.89 -37.49
C ARG A 576 -38.53 38.18 -37.87
N GLU A 577 -38.50 38.49 -39.18
CA GLU A 577 -37.75 39.58 -39.83
C GLU A 577 -37.90 41.00 -39.23
N GLN A 578 -38.83 41.25 -38.31
CA GLN A 578 -39.05 42.59 -37.72
C GLN A 578 -38.20 42.85 -36.44
N ASP A 579 -37.49 41.90 -35.91
CA ASP A 579 -36.71 42.05 -34.67
C ASP A 579 -35.18 42.08 -34.89
N GLU A 580 -34.71 42.04 -36.14
CA GLU A 580 -33.24 41.97 -36.45
C GLU A 580 -32.43 43.11 -35.83
N PHE A 581 -32.95 44.34 -35.83
CA PHE A 581 -32.27 45.50 -35.26
C PHE A 581 -32.24 45.46 -33.70
N ALA A 582 -33.27 44.95 -33.08
CA ALA A 582 -33.35 44.79 -31.64
C ALA A 582 -32.48 43.64 -31.18
N LEU A 583 -32.42 42.55 -31.95
CA LEU A 583 -31.60 41.35 -31.69
C LEU A 583 -30.11 41.68 -31.76
N VAL A 584 -29.66 42.38 -32.82
CA VAL A 584 -28.26 42.82 -32.99
C VAL A 584 -27.84 43.79 -31.88
N ASN A 585 -28.69 44.71 -31.45
CA ASN A 585 -28.36 45.61 -30.34
C ASN A 585 -28.36 44.88 -28.98
N THR A 586 -29.23 43.91 -28.80
CA THR A 586 -29.27 43.08 -27.58
C THR A 586 -28.07 42.18 -27.53
N GLN A 587 -27.70 41.49 -28.61
CA GLN A 587 -26.50 40.67 -28.73
C GLN A 587 -25.23 41.48 -28.54
N ARG A 588 -25.15 42.70 -29.08
CA ARG A 588 -24.03 43.62 -28.89
C ARG A 588 -23.87 44.08 -27.43
N ARG A 589 -24.99 44.26 -26.73
CA ARG A 589 -25.03 44.62 -25.31
C ARG A 589 -24.60 43.44 -24.43
N ILE A 590 -25.01 42.21 -24.78
CA ILE A 590 -24.68 40.98 -24.13
C ILE A 590 -23.18 40.66 -24.29
N ALA A 591 -22.64 40.71 -25.53
CA ALA A 591 -21.23 40.50 -25.78
C ALA A 591 -20.36 41.53 -25.02
N LYS A 592 -20.77 42.80 -24.97
CA LYS A 592 -20.07 43.81 -24.17
C LYS A 592 -20.19 43.59 -22.66
N GLN A 593 -21.30 43.07 -22.16
CA GLN A 593 -21.49 42.76 -20.75
C GLN A 593 -20.68 41.51 -20.35
N CYS A 594 -20.64 40.50 -21.21
CA CYS A 594 -19.79 39.32 -21.00
C CYS A 594 -18.32 39.68 -21.00
N ALA A 595 -17.85 40.48 -21.97
CA ALA A 595 -16.46 40.95 -22.04
C ALA A 595 -16.07 41.89 -20.88
N ALA A 596 -17.01 42.74 -20.41
CA ALA A 596 -16.77 43.62 -19.27
C ALA A 596 -16.67 42.85 -17.95
N ARG A 597 -17.53 41.84 -17.76
CA ARG A 597 -17.54 40.98 -16.60
C ARG A 597 -16.26 40.11 -16.57
N TRP A 598 -15.86 39.56 -17.71
CA TRP A 598 -14.64 38.80 -17.84
C TRP A 598 -13.38 39.63 -17.55
N ARG A 599 -13.31 40.90 -17.94
CA ARG A 599 -12.19 41.80 -17.58
C ARG A 599 -12.11 42.08 -16.09
N GLY A 600 -13.25 42.18 -15.41
CA GLY A 600 -13.30 42.32 -13.96
C GLY A 600 -12.76 41.06 -13.24
N ASP A 601 -13.15 39.89 -13.72
CA ASP A 601 -12.72 38.60 -13.12
C ASP A 601 -11.25 38.28 -13.46
N ARG A 602 -10.73 38.72 -14.61
CA ARG A 602 -9.29 38.55 -14.95
C ARG A 602 -8.39 39.37 -14.02
N GLN A 603 -8.79 40.57 -13.68
CA GLN A 603 -8.04 41.40 -12.74
C GLN A 603 -7.98 40.77 -11.34
N PHE A 604 -9.04 40.07 -10.94
CA PHE A 604 -9.11 39.31 -9.70
C PHE A 604 -8.28 38.01 -9.74
N LEU A 605 -8.18 37.36 -10.91
CA LEU A 605 -7.42 36.11 -11.12
C LEU A 605 -5.92 36.34 -11.34
N ASP A 606 -5.53 37.44 -11.97
CA ASP A 606 -4.13 37.85 -12.11
C ASP A 606 -3.48 38.14 -10.74
N ASP A 607 -4.28 38.65 -9.79
CA ASP A 607 -3.84 38.86 -8.41
C ASP A 607 -3.72 37.56 -7.58
N GLN A 608 -4.35 36.43 -8.06
CA GLN A 608 -4.36 35.16 -7.33
C GLN A 608 -3.58 34.03 -8.02
N GLY A 609 -2.96 34.24 -9.17
CA GLY A 609 -2.07 33.26 -9.86
C GLY A 609 -2.77 32.02 -10.41
N GLY A 610 -4.05 32.06 -10.69
CA GLY A 610 -4.85 30.91 -11.13
C GLY A 610 -5.22 30.96 -12.61
N GLY A 611 -4.99 29.85 -13.33
CA GLY A 611 -5.28 29.66 -14.75
C GLY A 611 -6.76 29.81 -15.12
N CYS A 612 -7.01 30.16 -16.38
CA CYS A 612 -8.31 30.49 -16.97
C CYS A 612 -9.41 29.43 -16.71
N ARG A 613 -10.52 29.88 -16.14
CA ARG A 613 -11.74 29.09 -15.95
C ARG A 613 -12.76 29.37 -17.06
N SER A 614 -13.56 28.36 -17.45
CA SER A 614 -14.61 28.43 -18.43
C SER A 614 -15.76 29.32 -17.93
N PHE A 615 -16.23 30.27 -18.75
CA PHE A 615 -17.38 31.13 -18.44
C PHE A 615 -18.59 30.73 -19.29
N VAL A 616 -19.74 30.52 -18.62
CA VAL A 616 -21.02 30.23 -19.26
C VAL A 616 -21.93 31.41 -19.07
N CYS A 617 -22.43 32.03 -20.17
CA CYS A 617 -23.48 33.03 -20.10
C CYS A 617 -24.84 32.36 -20.29
N HIS A 618 -25.69 32.37 -19.25
CA HIS A 618 -27.09 32.01 -19.36
C HIS A 618 -27.92 33.21 -19.83
N LEU A 619 -28.59 33.04 -20.93
CA LEU A 619 -29.65 33.95 -21.38
C LEU A 619 -30.96 33.15 -21.45
N GLY A 620 -31.80 33.32 -20.43
CA GLY A 620 -33.14 32.79 -20.48
C GLY A 620 -33.98 33.59 -21.49
N SER A 621 -34.84 32.91 -22.26
CA SER A 621 -35.84 33.50 -23.14
C SER A 621 -36.68 34.49 -22.35
N ALA A 622 -36.74 35.74 -22.79
CA ALA A 622 -37.52 36.80 -22.17
C ALA A 622 -39.02 36.59 -22.39
N GLY A 623 -39.65 35.85 -21.51
CA GLY A 623 -41.06 36.00 -21.16
C GLY A 623 -41.13 36.82 -19.87
N GLY A 624 -41.76 37.99 -19.93
CA GLY A 624 -41.76 39.07 -18.94
C GLY A 624 -41.78 38.65 -17.47
N GLY A 625 -40.77 39.07 -16.75
CA GLY A 625 -40.67 38.94 -15.30
C GLY A 625 -39.43 39.64 -14.77
N VAL A 626 -39.62 40.53 -13.83
CA VAL A 626 -38.63 41.41 -13.21
C VAL A 626 -37.48 40.63 -12.60
N LEU A 627 -36.27 40.94 -13.02
CA LEU A 627 -35.02 40.43 -12.43
C LEU A 627 -34.76 41.09 -11.07
N ASN A 628 -34.90 40.32 -10.00
CA ASN A 628 -34.30 40.64 -8.71
C ASN A 628 -32.98 39.83 -8.54
N ALA A 629 -31.87 40.49 -8.68
CA ALA A 629 -30.57 39.95 -8.33
C ALA A 629 -30.24 40.35 -6.89
N ALA A 630 -30.16 39.37 -5.99
CA ALA A 630 -29.58 39.58 -4.67
C ALA A 630 -28.24 38.82 -4.58
N PRO A 631 -27.15 39.48 -4.17
CA PRO A 631 -25.88 38.78 -3.94
C PRO A 631 -25.86 38.22 -2.51
N SER A 632 -25.70 36.94 -2.34
CA SER A 632 -25.36 36.38 -1.02
C SER A 632 -23.84 36.19 -0.91
N VAL A 633 -23.20 37.17 -0.27
CA VAL A 633 -21.88 37.01 0.33
C VAL A 633 -22.08 36.35 1.68
N ARG A 634 -21.49 35.21 1.90
CA ARG A 634 -21.18 34.74 3.26
C ARG A 634 -19.67 34.61 3.37
N ALA A 635 -19.09 35.54 4.11
CA ALA A 635 -17.81 35.41 4.76
C ALA A 635 -18.00 34.58 6.04
N GLY A 636 -17.04 33.72 6.35
CA GLY A 636 -17.01 33.00 7.61
C GLY A 636 -15.65 32.36 7.80
N ALA A 637 -14.99 32.79 8.81
CA ALA A 637 -13.66 32.61 9.35
C ALA A 637 -13.05 31.20 9.27
#